data_26c67e20cebb9fa73a85a6db9372acbd
#
_entry.id   26c67e20cebb9fa73a85a6db9372acbd
#
_cell.length_a   1.000
_cell.length_b   1.000
_cell.length_c   1.000
_cell.angle_alpha   90.00
_cell.angle_beta   90.00
_cell.angle_gamma   90.00
#
_symmetry.space_group_name_H-M   'P 1'
#
loop_
_entity.id
_entity.type
_entity.pdbx_description
1 polymer ?
#
loop_
_entity_poly.entity_id
_entity_poly.type
_entity_poly.pdbx_seq_one_letter_code
_entity_poly.pdbx_strand_id
1 'polypeptide(L)'
;MSEIISSTYELIERIGSGGGGVVYLANHLRLGKKVVLKADKRKLTTRPELLRREVDVLKNLSHSYIPQVYDFFVENDTVYTAMDYIQGESLDKPLKRGERFSQAQVIKWAIQMLEALDYLHQPIHGDPPKGYVHSDIKPANLMKRPNNDICLIDFNIALAIGENNVVGCSIGYASPEHYGLDYSEVSGTVIDENETVTLNDETATITLSKIKSSSSNSKKRIMPDVRSDIYSVGATLYHLLSGVRPAKDALNVEKLSQKEFSPLIVKIISKAMEPNPNLRYQTAAEMLDDILKLRENDPRTKKLKKFRLITLVVAAVVFAVGLSIGFIGLKRMQTRESFLKLAEYSSNALQDGNSEKAIKYALEATSSNSGILTPGLLPEVQMSLTTALGVYDLADGYKSYNTIELPSATICMRLSPDGKTGACLYSGNLAIFDTETAEIIETLPSDESALSEVEFIDNYNLCFAGKYGITVYNLASKETVWTGNKATSISVSSDGINVAGIYKDENTATIYDSQTGNILQTVDFNGRSQQVTTNDIFANPNDNLFEISNDGNLLAVSFSDGSLSVFNVANDDEIELYDSTSDFTHFEGGFYKEYFAYSASNTTKSVFAVIDVNKKEQIGGFNKDGYFEVQADETGIFTKIDNILVEIDPVSGEQTPLVNTSENIVDFALSGSHTMASYKGGVLFFDEKANLTSKIDKKFSCDFIQISEGVALIGSMDEPVICILKYENHLDSQVFSYDSDYSHDEARISADERTIMFFTYKQFRIYDFDNELICEVDIPNASDVYDQQFVRDGNSSYLEVTYYDGTIERYNARDGTKIYSEKGDIPDSTLYEEFYTDNYRIESPLHGTPKVYKKDSDEIVTELEEDAYLTYVTQVDDYVITQYITASGEFYGYLLNDKCEKIAYLPNLCDILNGKLIFDYPSTGDIRKSKIYNIDELISMAQNEIDGGI
;
A
#
# COMPACT_ATOMS: atom_id res chain seq x y z
N MET A 1 49.65 -11.13 26.45
CA MET A 1 48.63 -11.83 25.67
C MET A 1 47.38 -11.05 25.87
N SER A 2 46.75 -10.64 24.79
CA SER A 2 45.42 -10.01 24.87
C SER A 2 44.43 -11.03 25.42
N GLU A 3 43.61 -10.62 26.35
CA GLU A 3 42.58 -11.47 26.94
C GLU A 3 41.45 -11.61 25.93
N ILE A 4 41.11 -12.85 25.57
CA ILE A 4 40.00 -13.13 24.63
C ILE A 4 38.83 -13.69 25.41
N ILE A 5 37.70 -13.03 25.31
CA ILE A 5 36.43 -13.41 25.94
C ILE A 5 35.53 -14.08 24.91
N SER A 6 34.90 -15.20 25.26
CA SER A 6 34.01 -16.00 24.42
C SER A 6 34.58 -16.38 23.05
N SER A 7 35.90 -16.56 22.95
CA SER A 7 36.62 -16.85 21.71
C SER A 7 36.30 -15.89 20.56
N THR A 8 35.65 -14.77 20.84
CA THR A 8 35.14 -13.85 19.85
C THR A 8 35.58 -12.40 20.10
N TYR A 9 35.84 -12.04 21.34
CA TYR A 9 36.12 -10.65 21.73
C TYR A 9 37.52 -10.53 22.35
N GLU A 10 38.43 -9.88 21.64
CA GLU A 10 39.77 -9.56 22.15
C GLU A 10 39.71 -8.21 22.88
N LEU A 11 40.01 -8.22 24.19
CA LEU A 11 40.00 -6.99 24.98
C LEU A 11 41.18 -6.09 24.58
N ILE A 12 40.90 -4.83 24.30
CA ILE A 12 41.88 -3.78 23.99
C ILE A 12 42.25 -3.03 25.28
N GLU A 13 41.26 -2.40 25.90
CA GLU A 13 41.45 -1.60 27.12
C GLU A 13 40.13 -1.47 27.89
N ARG A 14 40.27 -1.10 29.15
CA ARG A 14 39.14 -0.75 29.99
C ARG A 14 38.82 0.72 29.81
N ILE A 15 37.64 1.03 29.25
CA ILE A 15 37.22 2.40 28.97
C ILE A 15 36.30 3.01 30.04
N GLY A 16 35.75 2.21 30.93
CA GLY A 16 34.88 2.68 31.99
C GLY A 16 34.64 1.71 33.12
N SER A 17 34.21 2.23 34.28
CA SER A 17 33.70 1.43 35.38
C SER A 17 32.76 2.27 36.24
N GLY A 18 31.64 1.68 36.68
CA GLY A 18 30.65 2.33 37.48
C GLY A 18 29.82 1.35 38.32
N GLY A 19 28.71 1.78 38.86
CA GLY A 19 27.79 0.96 39.65
C GLY A 19 27.21 -0.24 38.89
N GLY A 20 27.08 -0.17 37.55
CA GLY A 20 26.50 -1.20 36.71
C GLY A 20 27.50 -2.22 36.15
N GLY A 21 28.85 -2.00 36.31
CA GLY A 21 29.78 -2.93 35.74
C GLY A 21 31.11 -2.33 35.27
N VAL A 22 31.86 -3.10 34.52
CA VAL A 22 33.11 -2.66 33.86
C VAL A 22 32.85 -2.65 32.35
N VAL A 23 33.37 -1.61 31.68
CA VAL A 23 33.21 -1.43 30.25
C VAL A 23 34.57 -1.52 29.57
N TYR A 24 34.70 -2.42 28.61
CA TYR A 24 35.90 -2.62 27.82
C TYR A 24 35.70 -2.23 26.37
N LEU A 25 36.72 -1.68 25.77
CA LEU A 25 36.86 -1.66 24.31
C LEU A 25 37.42 -2.99 23.86
N ALA A 26 36.84 -3.64 22.90
CA ALA A 26 37.27 -4.93 22.37
C ALA A 26 37.23 -4.95 20.84
N ASN A 27 38.01 -5.85 20.24
CA ASN A 27 37.88 -6.22 18.84
C ASN A 27 36.93 -7.40 18.71
N HIS A 28 35.94 -7.32 17.88
CA HIS A 28 35.13 -8.46 17.50
C HIS A 28 35.88 -9.24 16.39
N LEU A 29 36.49 -10.35 16.72
CA LEU A 29 37.40 -11.07 15.83
C LEU A 29 36.77 -11.55 14.52
N ARG A 30 35.49 -11.93 14.54
CA ARG A 30 34.78 -12.41 13.34
C ARG A 30 34.26 -11.25 12.45
N LEU A 31 33.85 -10.13 13.04
CA LEU A 31 33.33 -8.96 12.31
C LEU A 31 34.43 -7.96 11.92
N GLY A 32 35.63 -8.10 12.48
CA GLY A 32 36.75 -7.21 12.21
C GLY A 32 36.54 -5.76 12.64
N LYS A 33 35.67 -5.51 13.66
CA LYS A 33 35.36 -4.15 14.12
C LYS A 33 35.50 -3.99 15.63
N LYS A 34 35.74 -2.76 16.06
CA LYS A 34 35.72 -2.37 17.47
C LYS A 34 34.29 -2.38 18.02
N VAL A 35 34.16 -2.97 19.19
CA VAL A 35 32.91 -3.04 19.95
C VAL A 35 33.16 -2.66 21.41
N VAL A 36 32.09 -2.28 22.09
CA VAL A 36 32.05 -2.13 23.53
C VAL A 36 31.58 -3.45 24.14
N LEU A 37 32.34 -3.96 25.11
CA LEU A 37 31.95 -5.12 25.90
C LEU A 37 31.66 -4.66 27.33
N LYS A 38 30.40 -4.68 27.74
CA LYS A 38 29.99 -4.30 29.09
C LYS A 38 29.86 -5.56 29.94
N ALA A 39 30.72 -5.66 30.98
CA ALA A 39 30.70 -6.72 31.98
C ALA A 39 29.86 -6.28 33.19
N ASP A 40 28.73 -6.93 33.43
CA ASP A 40 27.84 -6.59 34.55
C ASP A 40 28.39 -7.18 35.87
N LYS A 41 28.47 -6.34 36.88
CA LYS A 41 28.91 -6.74 38.21
C LYS A 41 27.82 -7.42 39.07
N ARG A 42 26.60 -7.38 38.58
CA ARG A 42 25.47 -8.03 39.29
C ARG A 42 25.68 -9.55 39.18
N LYS A 43 25.87 -10.21 40.32
CA LYS A 43 25.95 -11.67 40.37
C LYS A 43 24.68 -12.30 39.82
N LEU A 44 24.78 -13.40 39.13
CA LEU A 44 23.70 -14.25 38.58
C LEU A 44 22.59 -14.68 39.59
N THR A 45 22.45 -14.02 40.74
CA THR A 45 21.39 -14.23 41.71
C THR A 45 20.04 -13.65 41.26
N THR A 46 20.03 -12.81 40.21
CA THR A 46 18.80 -12.32 39.56
C THR A 46 18.44 -13.31 38.45
N ARG A 47 17.16 -13.71 38.37
CA ARG A 47 16.63 -14.74 37.45
C ARG A 47 17.19 -14.56 36.04
N PRO A 48 17.89 -15.56 35.47
CA PRO A 48 18.51 -15.48 34.14
C PRO A 48 17.52 -15.14 33.03
N GLU A 49 16.26 -15.47 33.22
CA GLU A 49 15.15 -15.22 32.30
C GLU A 49 14.80 -13.73 32.14
N LEU A 50 14.94 -12.92 33.20
CA LEU A 50 14.68 -11.48 33.15
C LEU A 50 15.80 -10.75 32.38
N LEU A 51 17.06 -11.13 32.62
CA LEU A 51 18.23 -10.60 31.91
C LEU A 51 18.17 -10.96 30.41
N ARG A 52 17.70 -12.16 30.08
CA ARG A 52 17.58 -12.61 28.69
C ARG A 52 16.50 -11.84 27.93
N ARG A 53 15.34 -11.55 28.56
CA ARG A 53 14.27 -10.73 27.96
C ARG A 53 14.72 -9.29 27.71
N GLU A 54 15.44 -8.67 28.64
CA GLU A 54 16.00 -7.32 28.50
C GLU A 54 16.93 -7.22 27.28
N VAL A 55 17.73 -8.24 27.03
CA VAL A 55 18.69 -8.29 25.91
C VAL A 55 18.00 -8.63 24.58
N ASP A 56 17.03 -9.52 24.60
CA ASP A 56 16.30 -9.88 23.39
C ASP A 56 15.58 -8.65 22.79
N VAL A 57 15.20 -7.71 23.63
CA VAL A 57 14.69 -6.41 23.20
C VAL A 57 15.78 -5.54 22.60
N LEU A 58 16.90 -5.41 23.31
CA LEU A 58 18.01 -4.54 22.89
C LEU A 58 18.63 -4.99 21.56
N LYS A 59 18.64 -6.29 21.26
CA LYS A 59 19.13 -6.83 19.98
C LYS A 59 18.32 -6.36 18.78
N ASN A 60 17.03 -6.13 18.98
CA ASN A 60 16.09 -5.78 17.91
C ASN A 60 15.93 -4.26 17.75
N LEU A 61 16.53 -3.46 18.62
CA LEU A 61 16.51 -2.01 18.48
C LEU A 61 17.47 -1.59 17.35
N SER A 62 16.95 -0.87 16.37
CA SER A 62 17.75 -0.29 15.28
C SER A 62 17.33 1.16 15.06
N HIS A 63 18.20 2.08 15.50
CA HIS A 63 17.96 3.51 15.38
C HIS A 63 19.28 4.28 15.31
N SER A 64 19.34 5.37 14.52
CA SER A 64 20.56 6.15 14.27
C SER A 64 21.25 6.68 15.52
N TYR A 65 20.49 6.91 16.59
CA TYR A 65 20.96 7.52 17.84
C TYR A 65 20.93 6.55 19.02
N ILE A 66 20.82 5.24 18.74
CA ILE A 66 20.86 4.15 19.70
C ILE A 66 21.95 3.17 19.24
N PRO A 67 22.88 2.71 20.13
CA PRO A 67 23.87 1.72 19.73
C PRO A 67 23.22 0.36 19.47
N GLN A 68 23.64 -0.31 18.41
CA GLN A 68 23.21 -1.68 18.14
C GLN A 68 23.85 -2.64 19.14
N VAL A 69 23.06 -3.51 19.72
CA VAL A 69 23.54 -4.65 20.51
C VAL A 69 23.71 -5.86 19.60
N TYR A 70 24.89 -6.49 19.65
CA TYR A 70 25.25 -7.61 18.79
C TYR A 70 25.10 -8.95 19.45
N ASP A 71 25.50 -8.99 20.73
CA ASP A 71 25.60 -10.26 21.44
C ASP A 71 25.44 -10.09 22.95
N PHE A 72 25.05 -11.18 23.58
CA PHE A 72 24.92 -11.31 25.03
C PHE A 72 25.28 -12.72 25.45
N PHE A 73 26.19 -12.83 26.35
CA PHE A 73 26.67 -14.14 26.82
C PHE A 73 27.14 -14.07 28.26
N VAL A 74 27.25 -15.24 28.85
CA VAL A 74 27.80 -15.42 30.23
C VAL A 74 29.11 -16.18 30.16
N GLU A 75 30.13 -15.60 30.74
CA GLU A 75 31.44 -16.27 30.89
C GLU A 75 32.00 -15.97 32.27
N ASN A 76 32.50 -17.01 32.97
CA ASN A 76 33.05 -16.92 34.32
C ASN A 76 32.14 -16.17 35.31
N ASP A 77 30.86 -16.55 35.36
CA ASP A 77 29.81 -15.91 36.19
C ASP A 77 29.61 -14.42 35.96
N THR A 78 30.14 -13.90 34.87
CA THR A 78 29.97 -12.50 34.46
C THR A 78 29.11 -12.43 33.21
N VAL A 79 28.15 -11.55 33.24
CA VAL A 79 27.29 -11.28 32.07
C VAL A 79 27.94 -10.20 31.22
N TYR A 80 28.10 -10.50 29.94
CA TYR A 80 28.65 -9.58 28.96
C TYR A 80 27.61 -9.18 27.92
N THR A 81 27.56 -7.89 27.60
CA THR A 81 26.79 -7.35 26.48
C THR A 81 27.75 -6.70 25.48
N ALA A 82 27.74 -7.17 24.24
CA ALA A 82 28.54 -6.61 23.15
C ALA A 82 27.66 -5.65 22.32
N MET A 83 28.15 -4.43 22.12
CA MET A 83 27.42 -3.37 21.39
C MET A 83 28.39 -2.48 20.59
N ASP A 84 27.80 -1.58 19.81
CA ASP A 84 28.55 -0.59 19.04
C ASP A 84 29.53 0.20 19.90
N TYR A 85 30.77 0.34 19.41
CA TYR A 85 31.68 1.33 19.93
C TYR A 85 31.35 2.71 19.34
N ILE A 86 30.82 3.58 20.17
CA ILE A 86 30.52 4.96 19.81
C ILE A 86 31.78 5.82 20.02
N GLN A 87 32.42 6.22 18.92
CA GLN A 87 33.59 7.10 18.99
C GLN A 87 33.16 8.49 19.47
N GLY A 88 33.82 9.00 20.51
CA GLY A 88 33.53 10.32 21.08
C GLY A 88 33.64 10.35 22.60
N GLU A 89 33.03 11.32 23.22
CA GLU A 89 32.98 11.46 24.68
C GLU A 89 31.54 11.73 25.16
N SER A 90 31.27 11.34 26.40
CA SER A 90 29.98 11.65 27.01
C SER A 90 29.87 13.14 27.32
N LEU A 91 28.65 13.71 27.20
CA LEU A 91 28.42 15.14 27.39
C LEU A 91 28.66 15.63 28.83
N ASP A 92 28.77 14.75 29.82
CA ASP A 92 29.12 15.13 31.18
C ASP A 92 30.62 15.50 31.34
N LYS A 93 31.50 15.00 30.47
CA LYS A 93 32.93 15.32 30.48
C LYS A 93 33.17 16.80 30.12
N PRO A 94 32.70 17.33 29.00
CA PRO A 94 32.81 18.74 28.67
C PRO A 94 32.08 19.63 29.71
N LEU A 95 30.93 19.24 30.24
CA LEU A 95 30.26 19.98 31.33
C LEU A 95 31.15 20.07 32.58
N LYS A 96 31.81 19.01 33.00
CA LYS A 96 32.76 19.00 34.11
C LYS A 96 34.00 19.85 33.85
N ARG A 97 34.39 20.04 32.59
CA ARG A 97 35.46 21.00 32.20
C ARG A 97 34.97 22.43 32.15
N GLY A 98 33.70 22.73 32.41
CA GLY A 98 33.10 24.06 32.36
C GLY A 98 32.73 24.51 30.96
N GLU A 99 32.74 23.64 29.97
CA GLU A 99 32.33 23.97 28.60
C GLU A 99 30.87 24.38 28.55
N ARG A 100 30.56 25.34 27.69
CA ARG A 100 29.18 25.81 27.43
C ARG A 100 28.78 25.43 26.00
N PHE A 101 27.54 25.02 25.81
CA PHE A 101 27.01 24.65 24.50
C PHE A 101 26.08 25.74 23.99
N SER A 102 26.15 26.02 22.69
CA SER A 102 25.21 26.94 22.07
C SER A 102 23.77 26.34 22.09
N GLN A 103 22.79 27.23 22.21
CA GLN A 103 21.37 26.80 22.16
C GLN A 103 21.06 25.96 20.91
N ALA A 104 21.64 26.30 19.74
CA ALA A 104 21.45 25.57 18.49
C ALA A 104 22.01 24.14 18.55
N GLN A 105 23.16 23.94 19.23
CA GLN A 105 23.70 22.59 19.44
C GLN A 105 22.79 21.77 20.38
N VAL A 106 22.33 22.38 21.46
CA VAL A 106 21.44 21.71 22.42
C VAL A 106 20.10 21.34 21.77
N ILE A 107 19.54 22.22 20.92
CA ILE A 107 18.33 21.91 20.13
C ILE A 107 18.55 20.74 19.20
N LYS A 108 19.70 20.70 18.46
CA LYS A 108 20.05 19.57 17.60
C LYS A 108 20.05 18.27 18.38
N TRP A 109 20.69 18.25 19.53
CA TRP A 109 20.77 17.08 20.40
C TRP A 109 19.43 16.71 21.03
N ALA A 110 18.59 17.71 21.32
CA ALA A 110 17.23 17.50 21.80
C ALA A 110 16.38 16.74 20.76
N ILE A 111 16.47 17.15 19.48
CA ILE A 111 15.79 16.45 18.39
C ILE A 111 16.24 14.99 18.33
N GLN A 112 17.56 14.75 18.30
CA GLN A 112 18.12 13.40 18.21
C GLN A 112 17.77 12.51 19.40
N MET A 113 17.73 13.10 20.63
CA MET A 113 17.23 12.40 21.83
C MET A 113 15.76 12.02 21.69
N LEU A 114 14.95 12.99 21.26
CA LEU A 114 13.50 12.78 21.18
C LEU A 114 13.12 11.80 20.06
N GLU A 115 13.83 11.81 18.93
CA GLU A 115 13.66 10.79 17.87
C GLU A 115 14.00 9.40 18.40
N ALA A 116 15.12 9.26 19.15
CA ALA A 116 15.48 7.99 19.78
C ALA A 116 14.45 7.52 20.79
N LEU A 117 13.89 8.44 21.58
CA LEU A 117 12.87 8.12 22.58
C LEU A 117 11.52 7.83 21.96
N ASP A 118 11.14 8.58 20.92
CA ASP A 118 9.90 8.31 20.20
C ASP A 118 9.91 6.90 19.62
N TYR A 119 11.01 6.50 18.99
CA TYR A 119 11.20 5.13 18.54
C TYR A 119 11.13 4.12 19.71
N LEU A 120 11.81 4.37 20.83
CA LEU A 120 11.86 3.45 21.97
C LEU A 120 10.49 3.29 22.65
N HIS A 121 9.69 4.35 22.71
CA HIS A 121 8.40 4.37 23.37
C HIS A 121 7.29 3.68 22.55
N GLN A 122 7.48 3.49 21.23
CA GLN A 122 6.49 2.83 20.39
C GLN A 122 6.28 1.38 20.81
N PRO A 123 5.02 0.89 20.80
CA PRO A 123 4.71 -0.49 21.19
C PRO A 123 4.99 -1.49 20.05
N ILE A 124 6.20 -1.43 19.50
CA ILE A 124 6.63 -2.27 18.35
C ILE A 124 7.79 -3.21 18.70
N HIS A 125 8.29 -3.14 19.96
CA HIS A 125 9.51 -3.84 20.36
C HIS A 125 9.18 -5.09 21.18
N GLY A 126 9.85 -6.21 20.87
CA GLY A 126 9.72 -7.48 21.59
C GLY A 126 8.48 -8.30 21.17
N ASP A 127 8.31 -9.41 21.86
CA ASP A 127 7.15 -10.31 21.69
C ASP A 127 6.59 -10.69 23.08
N PRO A 128 5.36 -10.27 23.44
CA PRO A 128 4.44 -9.39 22.66
C PRO A 128 4.99 -7.95 22.53
N PRO A 129 4.58 -7.21 21.47
CA PRO A 129 5.07 -5.85 21.23
C PRO A 129 4.80 -4.90 22.38
N LYS A 130 5.83 -4.19 22.82
CA LYS A 130 5.77 -3.21 23.92
C LYS A 130 6.62 -1.99 23.62
N GLY A 131 6.31 -0.87 24.25
CA GLY A 131 7.21 0.28 24.34
C GLY A 131 8.07 0.19 25.59
N TYR A 132 9.22 0.88 25.57
CA TYR A 132 10.18 0.91 26.68
C TYR A 132 10.47 2.31 27.14
N VAL A 133 10.67 2.48 28.42
CA VAL A 133 11.09 3.73 29.09
C VAL A 133 12.58 3.61 29.40
N HIS A 134 13.38 4.60 29.04
CA HIS A 134 14.84 4.56 29.26
C HIS A 134 15.22 4.74 30.74
N SER A 135 14.52 5.59 31.44
CA SER A 135 14.58 5.86 32.90
C SER A 135 15.87 6.46 33.45
N ASP A 136 16.94 6.60 32.64
CA ASP A 136 18.22 7.19 33.09
C ASP A 136 18.85 8.15 32.05
N ILE A 137 18.05 9.09 31.53
CA ILE A 137 18.54 10.09 30.57
C ILE A 137 19.28 11.19 31.33
N LYS A 138 20.57 11.36 30.99
CA LYS A 138 21.47 12.36 31.59
C LYS A 138 22.68 12.61 30.68
N PRO A 139 23.45 13.68 30.83
CA PRO A 139 24.63 13.97 30.00
C PRO A 139 25.68 12.86 29.98
N ALA A 140 25.81 12.08 31.05
CA ALA A 140 26.77 10.96 31.11
C ALA A 140 26.37 9.81 30.15
N ASN A 141 25.09 9.67 29.83
CA ASN A 141 24.57 8.63 28.96
C ASN A 141 24.34 9.11 27.52
N LEU A 142 24.85 10.28 27.18
CA LEU A 142 24.83 10.87 25.85
C LEU A 142 26.24 11.00 25.28
N MET A 143 26.61 10.16 24.35
CA MET A 143 27.89 10.19 23.66
C MET A 143 27.85 11.14 22.46
N LYS A 144 28.67 12.17 22.48
CA LYS A 144 28.86 13.09 21.34
C LYS A 144 29.87 12.48 20.37
N ARG A 145 29.40 12.24 19.15
CA ARG A 145 30.21 11.72 18.03
C ARG A 145 31.04 12.83 17.39
N PRO A 146 32.07 12.49 16.59
CA PRO A 146 32.90 13.49 15.88
C PRO A 146 32.13 14.40 14.93
N ASN A 147 31.02 13.92 14.36
CA ASN A 147 30.09 14.70 13.49
C ASN A 147 29.13 15.60 14.28
N ASN A 148 29.35 15.72 15.60
CA ASN A 148 28.50 16.49 16.50
C ASN A 148 27.05 15.97 16.62
N ASP A 149 26.81 14.71 16.31
CA ASP A 149 25.58 14.00 16.66
C ASP A 149 25.73 13.33 18.03
N ILE A 150 24.63 13.00 18.67
CA ILE A 150 24.64 12.25 19.90
C ILE A 150 24.18 10.80 19.68
N CYS A 151 24.57 9.96 20.61
CA CYS A 151 24.06 8.60 20.73
C CYS A 151 23.67 8.37 22.18
N LEU A 152 22.45 7.91 22.40
CA LEU A 152 21.90 7.58 23.70
C LEU A 152 22.39 6.19 24.08
N ILE A 153 23.16 6.12 25.16
CA ILE A 153 23.78 4.87 25.63
C ILE A 153 23.26 4.48 27.00
N ASP A 154 23.59 3.26 27.44
CA ASP A 154 23.35 2.75 28.78
C ASP A 154 21.86 2.50 29.13
N PHE A 155 21.29 1.52 28.46
CA PHE A 155 19.92 1.05 28.64
C PHE A 155 19.74 0.15 29.88
N ASN A 156 20.55 0.30 30.91
CA ASN A 156 20.52 -0.60 32.08
C ASN A 156 19.22 -0.62 32.88
N ILE A 157 18.32 0.30 32.61
CA ILE A 157 17.11 0.51 33.40
C ILE A 157 15.88 0.62 32.50
N ALA A 158 15.98 0.26 31.21
CA ALA A 158 14.83 0.29 30.32
C ALA A 158 13.74 -0.64 30.83
N LEU A 159 12.63 -0.04 31.26
CA LEU A 159 11.45 -0.75 31.77
C LEU A 159 10.43 -0.85 30.65
N ALA A 160 9.84 -2.02 30.46
CA ALA A 160 8.63 -2.11 29.66
C ALA A 160 7.53 -1.26 30.31
N ILE A 161 6.79 -0.51 29.50
CA ILE A 161 5.70 0.33 29.99
C ILE A 161 4.72 -0.53 30.81
N GLY A 162 4.58 -0.20 32.11
CA GLY A 162 3.71 -0.92 33.03
C GLY A 162 4.41 -1.97 33.94
N GLU A 163 5.73 -2.11 33.93
CA GLU A 163 6.49 -3.03 34.79
C GLU A 163 7.04 -2.36 36.07
N ASN A 164 7.08 -3.14 37.15
CA ASN A 164 7.21 -2.63 38.54
C ASN A 164 8.65 -2.57 39.12
N ASN A 165 9.73 -2.51 38.35
CA ASN A 165 11.07 -2.55 38.88
C ASN A 165 11.84 -1.24 38.64
N VAL A 166 11.84 -0.35 39.61
CA VAL A 166 12.73 0.83 39.62
C VAL A 166 14.01 0.50 40.34
N VAL A 167 15.13 0.37 39.65
CA VAL A 167 16.46 0.13 40.23
C VAL A 167 17.34 1.32 39.87
N GLY A 168 17.48 2.26 40.83
CA GLY A 168 18.41 3.38 40.75
C GLY A 168 17.90 4.59 39.95
N CYS A 169 18.03 5.77 40.56
CA CYS A 169 17.71 7.03 39.90
C CYS A 169 18.87 8.02 39.99
N SER A 170 19.09 8.79 38.92
CA SER A 170 20.13 9.81 38.85
C SER A 170 19.64 11.14 39.43
N ILE A 171 20.19 11.54 40.58
CA ILE A 171 19.80 12.75 41.30
C ILE A 171 19.81 13.95 40.35
N GLY A 172 18.75 14.75 40.36
CA GLY A 172 18.57 15.96 39.55
C GLY A 172 18.10 15.73 38.10
N TYR A 173 18.14 14.48 37.57
CA TYR A 173 17.61 14.16 36.24
C TYR A 173 16.38 13.26 36.32
N ALA A 174 16.29 12.44 37.32
CA ALA A 174 15.15 11.56 37.54
C ALA A 174 13.90 12.37 37.91
N SER A 175 12.78 11.99 37.32
CA SER A 175 11.49 12.62 37.59
C SER A 175 10.98 12.32 39.03
N PRO A 176 10.06 13.10 39.54
CA PRO A 176 9.49 12.89 40.88
C PRO A 176 8.96 11.46 41.12
N GLU A 177 8.39 10.85 40.09
CA GLU A 177 7.83 9.48 40.15
C GLU A 177 8.92 8.42 40.43
N HIS A 178 10.15 8.62 39.98
CA HIS A 178 11.28 7.76 40.32
C HIS A 178 11.62 7.77 41.81
N TYR A 179 11.32 8.87 42.49
CA TYR A 179 11.45 8.98 43.95
C TYR A 179 10.18 8.57 44.71
N GLY A 180 9.14 8.12 43.99
CA GLY A 180 7.84 7.75 44.57
C GLY A 180 6.99 8.95 44.96
N LEU A 181 7.28 10.13 44.45
CA LEU A 181 6.54 11.36 44.69
C LEU A 181 5.40 11.51 43.68
N ASP A 182 4.20 11.79 44.19
CA ASP A 182 3.01 11.94 43.36
C ASP A 182 2.55 13.41 43.35
N TYR A 183 2.73 14.05 42.21
CA TYR A 183 2.27 15.41 41.93
C TYR A 183 1.09 15.45 40.98
N SER A 184 0.43 14.33 40.67
CA SER A 184 -0.66 14.27 39.68
C SER A 184 -1.90 15.11 40.04
N GLU A 185 -2.10 15.42 41.30
CA GLU A 185 -3.21 16.25 41.78
C GLU A 185 -2.84 17.74 41.96
N VAL A 186 -1.58 18.12 41.71
CA VAL A 186 -1.14 19.53 41.82
C VAL A 186 -1.54 20.26 40.54
N SER A 187 -2.61 21.06 40.62
CA SER A 187 -3.02 21.97 39.54
C SER A 187 -2.03 23.12 39.44
N GLY A 188 -1.65 23.43 38.18
CA GLY A 188 -0.65 24.42 37.79
C GLY A 188 -0.43 25.62 38.69
N THR A 189 0.81 26.01 38.77
CA THR A 189 1.42 27.07 39.54
C THR A 189 0.59 28.35 39.63
N VAL A 190 -0.07 28.58 40.74
CA VAL A 190 -0.31 29.92 41.25
C VAL A 190 0.84 30.22 42.22
N ILE A 191 1.82 30.96 41.73
CA ILE A 191 2.86 31.52 42.61
C ILE A 191 2.24 32.75 43.23
N ASP A 192 1.77 32.61 44.47
CA ASP A 192 1.53 33.76 45.35
C ASP A 192 2.89 34.16 45.93
N GLU A 193 3.35 35.39 45.60
CA GLU A 193 4.69 35.89 45.93
C GLU A 193 4.92 36.18 47.42
N ASN A 194 4.04 35.73 48.35
CA ASN A 194 4.05 36.17 49.73
C ASN A 194 4.10 35.09 50.81
N GLU A 195 4.60 33.87 50.54
CA GLU A 195 4.93 32.96 51.66
C GLU A 195 6.37 32.47 51.57
N THR A 196 7.27 33.20 52.20
CA THR A 196 8.65 32.81 52.47
C THR A 196 8.70 31.80 53.60
N VAL A 197 8.78 30.53 53.31
CA VAL A 197 9.14 29.51 54.30
C VAL A 197 10.65 29.34 54.26
N THR A 198 11.33 29.97 55.18
CA THR A 198 12.75 29.75 55.47
C THR A 198 12.97 28.35 56.05
N LEU A 199 13.64 27.47 55.32
CA LEU A 199 14.22 26.25 55.87
C LEU A 199 15.75 26.37 55.90
N ASN A 200 16.27 26.65 57.08
CA ASN A 200 17.68 26.42 57.40
C ASN A 200 17.86 24.94 57.73
N ASP A 201 18.73 24.23 57.03
CA ASP A 201 19.81 23.38 57.52
C ASP A 201 20.27 22.34 56.48
N GLU A 202 21.57 22.12 56.43
CA GLU A 202 22.31 21.32 55.44
C GLU A 202 22.20 19.79 55.63
N THR A 203 21.28 19.28 56.44
CA THR A 203 21.12 17.82 56.65
C THR A 203 19.67 17.42 56.83
N ALA A 204 18.80 17.68 55.86
CA ALA A 204 17.44 17.17 55.96
C ALA A 204 17.24 15.93 55.09
N THR A 205 17.42 14.77 55.69
CA THR A 205 16.71 13.57 55.27
C THR A 205 15.23 13.84 55.45
N ILE A 206 14.49 14.05 54.34
CA ILE A 206 13.03 14.20 54.39
C ILE A 206 12.46 12.84 54.75
N THR A 207 12.19 12.62 55.99
CA THR A 207 11.38 11.50 56.48
C THR A 207 9.95 11.75 56.02
N LEU A 208 9.36 10.85 55.34
CA LEU A 208 7.99 10.81 54.76
C LEU A 208 6.82 11.05 55.77
N SER A 209 7.10 11.61 56.94
CA SER A 209 6.12 11.72 58.04
C SER A 209 5.49 13.12 58.25
N LYS A 210 5.72 14.11 57.36
CA LYS A 210 5.17 15.47 57.53
C LYS A 210 4.25 16.00 56.42
N ILE A 211 3.76 15.15 55.55
CA ILE A 211 2.59 15.53 54.73
C ILE A 211 1.39 14.86 55.40
N LYS A 212 0.71 15.58 56.30
CA LYS A 212 -0.56 15.15 56.87
C LYS A 212 -1.59 15.10 55.76
N SER A 213 -1.88 13.89 55.27
CA SER A 213 -2.98 13.61 54.40
C SER A 213 -4.30 13.71 55.12
N SER A 214 -5.18 14.59 54.75
CA SER A 214 -6.61 14.42 54.94
C SER A 214 -7.16 13.61 53.77
N SER A 215 -7.43 12.39 53.99
CA SER A 215 -8.37 11.44 53.41
C SER A 215 -7.77 10.07 53.09
N SER A 216 -8.43 9.10 53.72
CA SER A 216 -8.22 7.66 53.52
C SER A 216 -8.66 7.25 52.13
N ASN A 217 -7.67 6.82 51.27
CA ASN A 217 -7.87 5.81 50.26
C ASN A 217 -6.50 5.32 49.80
N SER A 218 -6.35 4.04 49.52
CA SER A 218 -5.13 3.34 49.12
C SER A 218 -4.36 4.11 48.07
N LYS A 219 -3.22 4.72 48.40
CA LYS A 219 -2.35 5.45 47.47
C LYS A 219 -1.80 4.46 46.44
N LYS A 220 -2.33 4.53 45.23
CA LYS A 220 -1.77 3.86 44.05
C LYS A 220 -0.43 4.56 43.78
N ARG A 221 0.67 3.81 43.90
CA ARG A 221 2.03 4.33 43.60
C ARG A 221 2.07 4.66 42.10
N ILE A 222 2.35 5.91 41.73
CA ILE A 222 2.56 6.26 40.30
C ILE A 222 3.86 5.60 39.85
N MET A 223 3.77 4.93 38.73
CA MET A 223 4.90 4.26 38.09
C MET A 223 5.52 5.19 37.07
N PRO A 224 6.86 5.18 36.91
CA PRO A 224 7.51 5.84 35.80
C PRO A 224 6.94 5.33 34.45
N ASP A 225 6.66 6.26 33.55
CA ASP A 225 6.21 5.99 32.19
C ASP A 225 6.99 6.88 31.20
N VAL A 226 6.57 6.93 29.93
CA VAL A 226 7.22 7.73 28.88
C VAL A 226 7.39 9.21 29.26
N ARG A 227 6.52 9.76 30.13
CA ARG A 227 6.58 11.13 30.61
C ARG A 227 7.71 11.35 31.63
N SER A 228 8.20 10.29 32.23
CA SER A 228 9.38 10.31 33.11
C SER A 228 10.66 10.52 32.30
N ASP A 229 10.79 9.91 31.12
CA ASP A 229 11.88 10.17 30.19
C ASP A 229 11.84 11.62 29.66
N ILE A 230 10.64 12.15 29.38
CA ILE A 230 10.46 13.54 28.95
C ILE A 230 10.96 14.52 30.00
N TYR A 231 10.67 14.25 31.28
CA TYR A 231 11.24 15.05 32.39
C TYR A 231 12.77 14.99 32.38
N SER A 232 13.34 13.79 32.24
CA SER A 232 14.80 13.58 32.20
C SER A 232 15.48 14.24 31.00
N VAL A 233 14.79 14.28 29.85
CA VAL A 233 15.23 15.10 28.70
C VAL A 233 15.23 16.57 29.07
N GLY A 234 14.13 17.10 29.63
CA GLY A 234 14.04 18.47 30.07
C GLY A 234 15.17 18.85 31.05
N ALA A 235 15.41 18.01 32.08
CA ALA A 235 16.48 18.16 33.04
C ALA A 235 17.90 18.13 32.41
N THR A 236 18.07 17.28 31.44
CA THR A 236 19.32 17.19 30.65
C THR A 236 19.53 18.44 29.82
N LEU A 237 18.53 18.92 29.10
CA LEU A 237 18.59 20.15 28.30
C LEU A 237 18.83 21.37 29.18
N TYR A 238 18.17 21.42 30.33
CA TYR A 238 18.42 22.46 31.35
C TYR A 238 19.90 22.53 31.73
N HIS A 239 20.50 21.35 32.08
CA HIS A 239 21.90 21.30 32.46
C HIS A 239 22.84 21.66 31.27
N LEU A 240 22.58 21.20 30.08
CA LEU A 240 23.38 21.51 28.90
C LEU A 240 23.37 23.01 28.56
N LEU A 241 22.26 23.70 28.78
CA LEU A 241 22.14 25.14 28.54
C LEU A 241 22.71 25.99 29.69
N SER A 242 22.30 25.73 30.94
CA SER A 242 22.71 26.53 32.10
C SER A 242 24.13 26.22 32.53
N GLY A 243 24.61 25.02 32.29
CA GLY A 243 25.83 24.45 32.90
C GLY A 243 25.68 24.09 34.37
N VAL A 244 24.47 24.21 34.91
CA VAL A 244 24.13 23.90 36.33
C VAL A 244 23.21 22.70 36.36
N ARG A 245 23.55 21.73 37.20
CA ARG A 245 22.71 20.54 37.38
C ARG A 245 21.40 20.92 38.07
N PRO A 246 20.23 20.45 37.63
CA PRO A 246 18.97 20.74 38.28
C PRO A 246 18.95 20.28 39.77
N ALA A 247 18.23 21.01 40.59
CA ALA A 247 18.02 20.62 41.98
C ALA A 247 17.37 19.24 42.10
N LYS A 248 17.65 18.52 43.20
CA LYS A 248 17.05 17.21 43.47
C LYS A 248 15.51 17.28 43.58
N ASP A 249 15.01 18.34 44.16
CA ASP A 249 13.58 18.63 44.27
C ASP A 249 13.11 19.36 43.01
N ALA A 250 12.13 18.78 42.30
CA ALA A 250 11.57 19.38 41.10
C ALA A 250 10.92 20.76 41.31
N LEU A 251 10.43 21.04 42.51
CA LEU A 251 9.83 22.35 42.87
C LEU A 251 10.88 23.44 43.05
N ASN A 252 12.14 23.07 43.33
CA ASN A 252 13.23 24.00 43.60
C ASN A 252 14.18 24.21 42.42
N VAL A 253 13.79 23.85 41.22
CA VAL A 253 14.59 24.08 40.01
C VAL A 253 14.45 25.52 39.57
N GLU A 254 15.54 26.27 39.57
CA GLU A 254 15.56 27.65 39.08
C GLU A 254 15.17 27.71 37.57
N LYS A 255 14.35 28.70 37.20
CA LYS A 255 13.96 28.87 35.81
C LYS A 255 15.13 29.41 35.00
N LEU A 256 15.29 28.89 33.79
CA LEU A 256 16.28 29.40 32.83
C LEU A 256 16.01 30.87 32.49
N SER A 257 17.08 31.66 32.41
CA SER A 257 17.01 33.10 32.11
C SER A 257 16.49 33.34 30.68
N GLN A 258 15.36 33.99 30.52
CA GLN A 258 14.85 34.40 29.21
C GLN A 258 15.66 35.55 28.58
N LYS A 259 16.62 36.15 29.29
CA LYS A 259 17.57 37.13 28.73
C LYS A 259 18.68 36.41 27.96
N GLU A 260 19.06 35.22 28.44
CA GLU A 260 20.15 34.43 27.85
C GLU A 260 19.65 33.44 26.80
N PHE A 261 18.48 32.86 27.02
CA PHE A 261 17.90 31.80 26.17
C PHE A 261 16.56 32.23 25.55
N SER A 262 16.22 31.63 24.41
CA SER A 262 14.96 31.91 23.75
C SER A 262 13.75 31.60 24.69
N PRO A 263 12.79 32.52 24.82
CA PRO A 263 11.61 32.27 25.64
C PRO A 263 10.85 31.01 25.31
N LEU A 264 10.87 30.57 24.03
CA LEU A 264 10.23 29.34 23.59
C LEU A 264 10.97 28.11 24.09
N ILE A 265 12.32 28.08 24.03
CA ILE A 265 13.08 26.93 24.56
C ILE A 265 12.94 26.84 26.07
N VAL A 266 12.93 27.99 26.76
CA VAL A 266 12.67 28.05 28.22
C VAL A 266 11.30 27.47 28.52
N LYS A 267 10.28 27.83 27.73
CA LYS A 267 8.91 27.29 27.89
C LYS A 267 8.86 25.78 27.68
N ILE A 268 9.52 25.27 26.61
CA ILE A 268 9.55 23.83 26.30
C ILE A 268 10.23 23.07 27.44
N ILE A 269 11.39 23.51 27.91
CA ILE A 269 12.12 22.86 29.00
C ILE A 269 11.31 22.92 30.30
N SER A 270 10.70 24.05 30.58
CA SER A 270 9.83 24.20 31.79
C SER A 270 8.64 23.25 31.71
N LYS A 271 7.96 23.13 30.54
CA LYS A 271 6.85 22.20 30.35
C LYS A 271 7.32 20.75 30.49
N ALA A 272 8.48 20.40 29.96
CA ALA A 272 9.03 19.06 30.11
C ALA A 272 9.36 18.70 31.55
N MET A 273 9.83 19.69 32.35
CA MET A 273 10.22 19.53 33.74
C MET A 273 9.09 19.83 34.77
N GLU A 274 7.84 19.91 34.31
CA GLU A 274 6.69 20.06 35.22
C GLU A 274 6.67 18.91 36.25
N PRO A 275 6.53 19.19 37.55
CA PRO A 275 6.46 18.15 38.58
C PRO A 275 5.29 17.20 38.36
N ASN A 276 4.13 17.72 37.89
CA ASN A 276 2.94 16.93 37.56
C ASN A 276 3.11 16.31 36.15
N PRO A 277 3.17 14.96 36.00
CA PRO A 277 3.35 14.29 34.70
C PRO A 277 2.22 14.60 33.71
N ASN A 278 1.01 14.94 34.17
CA ASN A 278 -0.11 15.27 33.27
C ASN A 278 0.04 16.66 32.62
N LEU A 279 0.88 17.54 33.18
CA LEU A 279 1.15 18.87 32.63
C LEU A 279 2.39 18.88 31.69
N ARG A 280 3.15 17.78 31.63
CA ARG A 280 4.28 17.61 30.69
C ARG A 280 3.78 17.34 29.29
N TYR A 281 4.71 17.23 28.36
CA TYR A 281 4.46 16.55 27.10
C TYR A 281 4.04 15.11 27.37
N GLN A 282 3.06 14.60 26.61
CA GLN A 282 2.56 13.24 26.83
C GLN A 282 3.34 12.20 26.03
N THR A 283 3.99 12.62 24.95
CA THR A 283 4.85 11.78 24.11
C THR A 283 6.14 12.51 23.74
N ALA A 284 7.19 11.76 23.37
CA ALA A 284 8.42 12.33 22.85
C ALA A 284 8.17 13.08 21.53
N ALA A 285 7.27 12.56 20.67
CA ALA A 285 6.85 13.22 19.44
C ALA A 285 6.21 14.61 19.67
N GLU A 286 5.38 14.78 20.71
CA GLU A 286 4.78 16.07 21.05
C GLU A 286 5.87 17.11 21.41
N MET A 287 6.87 16.72 22.20
CA MET A 287 7.98 17.61 22.55
C MET A 287 8.88 17.90 21.36
N LEU A 288 9.12 16.89 20.50
CA LEU A 288 9.88 17.01 19.27
C LEU A 288 9.24 18.00 18.31
N ASP A 289 7.94 17.93 18.13
CA ASP A 289 7.17 18.84 17.28
C ASP A 289 7.30 20.29 17.75
N ASP A 290 7.21 20.55 19.08
CA ASP A 290 7.42 21.86 19.65
C ASP A 290 8.86 22.37 19.45
N ILE A 291 9.86 21.50 19.53
CA ILE A 291 11.26 21.87 19.26
C ILE A 291 11.50 22.16 17.78
N LEU A 292 10.91 21.40 16.89
CA LEU A 292 11.01 21.62 15.44
C LEU A 292 10.39 22.98 15.04
N LYS A 293 9.29 23.37 15.69
CA LYS A 293 8.64 24.68 15.50
C LYS A 293 9.47 25.87 16.01
N LEU A 294 10.44 25.64 16.90
CA LEU A 294 11.36 26.71 17.32
C LEU A 294 12.15 27.33 16.18
N ARG A 295 12.44 26.57 15.12
CA ARG A 295 13.21 27.05 13.95
C ARG A 295 12.42 28.04 13.10
N GLU A 296 11.10 28.03 13.17
CA GLU A 296 10.19 28.84 12.34
C GLU A 296 9.81 30.18 12.97
N ASN A 297 9.86 30.32 14.30
CA ASN A 297 9.21 31.41 15.00
C ASN A 297 10.08 32.26 15.94
N ASP A 298 11.44 32.26 15.85
CA ASP A 298 12.29 33.05 16.75
C ASP A 298 12.15 34.59 16.50
N PRO A 299 11.54 35.35 17.46
CA PRO A 299 11.32 36.81 17.29
C PRO A 299 12.62 37.62 17.29
N ARG A 300 13.75 37.06 17.76
CA ARG A 300 15.04 37.78 17.85
C ARG A 300 15.67 37.91 16.47
N THR A 301 15.50 36.93 15.60
CA THR A 301 15.96 37.02 14.22
C THR A 301 15.16 38.03 13.39
N LYS A 302 13.92 38.33 13.80
CA LYS A 302 13.07 39.34 13.14
C LYS A 302 13.44 40.77 13.53
N LYS A 303 13.92 41.03 14.73
CA LYS A 303 14.29 42.40 15.21
C LYS A 303 15.64 42.88 14.67
N LEU A 304 16.62 42.03 14.55
CA LEU A 304 17.93 42.37 14.01
C LEU A 304 17.94 42.63 12.49
N LYS A 305 17.02 42.01 11.77
CA LYS A 305 16.85 42.26 10.31
C LYS A 305 16.15 43.60 10.01
N LYS A 306 15.32 44.12 10.95
CA LYS A 306 14.57 45.37 10.70
C LYS A 306 15.43 46.62 10.72
N PHE A 307 16.50 46.67 11.51
CA PHE A 307 17.31 47.88 11.66
C PHE A 307 18.33 48.13 10.52
N ARG A 308 18.76 47.04 9.86
CA ARG A 308 19.63 47.16 8.68
C ARG A 308 18.89 47.44 7.36
N LEU A 309 17.60 47.27 7.38
CA LEU A 309 16.79 47.34 6.16
C LEU A 309 16.38 48.78 5.81
N ILE A 310 16.28 49.68 6.80
CA ILE A 310 15.72 51.04 6.58
C ILE A 310 16.66 51.95 5.80
N THR A 311 17.95 51.76 5.91
CA THR A 311 18.96 52.59 5.22
C THR A 311 19.26 52.13 3.77
N LEU A 312 18.94 50.89 3.42
CA LEU A 312 19.13 50.37 2.06
C LEU A 312 17.84 50.41 1.22
N VAL A 313 16.70 50.70 1.85
CA VAL A 313 15.39 50.56 1.23
C VAL A 313 15.07 51.65 0.19
N VAL A 314 15.62 52.88 0.34
CA VAL A 314 15.27 53.97 -0.61
C VAL A 314 16.01 53.85 -1.95
N ALA A 315 17.24 53.34 -1.95
CA ALA A 315 18.00 53.10 -3.19
C ALA A 315 17.65 51.73 -3.85
N ALA A 316 17.18 50.77 -3.02
CA ALA A 316 16.86 49.42 -3.50
C ALA A 316 15.43 49.29 -4.02
N VAL A 317 14.53 50.23 -3.71
CA VAL A 317 13.09 50.06 -4.05
C VAL A 317 12.85 50.07 -5.57
N VAL A 318 13.56 50.89 -6.31
CA VAL A 318 13.41 50.93 -7.80
C VAL A 318 14.07 49.69 -8.46
N PHE A 319 15.18 49.23 -7.90
CA PHE A 319 15.87 48.04 -8.39
C PHE A 319 15.18 46.73 -7.88
N ALA A 320 14.59 46.80 -6.68
CA ALA A 320 13.88 45.69 -6.06
C ALA A 320 12.54 45.36 -6.75
N VAL A 321 11.81 46.35 -7.29
CA VAL A 321 10.58 46.13 -8.03
C VAL A 321 10.81 45.30 -9.30
N GLY A 322 11.87 45.64 -10.08
CA GLY A 322 12.23 44.90 -11.28
C GLY A 322 12.77 43.49 -10.96
N LEU A 323 13.59 43.35 -9.90
CA LEU A 323 14.09 42.05 -9.42
C LEU A 323 13.01 41.23 -8.71
N SER A 324 12.08 41.88 -8.03
CA SER A 324 10.95 41.21 -7.37
C SER A 324 9.98 40.55 -8.38
N ILE A 325 9.71 41.25 -9.48
CA ILE A 325 8.87 40.68 -10.56
C ILE A 325 9.59 39.51 -11.23
N GLY A 326 10.91 39.62 -11.47
CA GLY A 326 11.74 38.56 -12.02
C GLY A 326 11.86 37.36 -11.07
N PHE A 327 12.01 37.61 -9.76
CA PHE A 327 12.15 36.58 -8.75
C PHE A 327 10.80 35.86 -8.47
N ILE A 328 9.70 36.64 -8.48
CA ILE A 328 8.33 36.07 -8.41
C ILE A 328 8.07 35.19 -9.63
N GLY A 329 8.48 35.67 -10.83
CA GLY A 329 8.36 34.87 -12.06
C GLY A 329 9.19 33.58 -12.01
N LEU A 330 10.42 33.64 -11.55
CA LEU A 330 11.30 32.47 -11.39
C LEU A 330 10.77 31.47 -10.32
N LYS A 331 10.34 32.00 -9.19
CA LYS A 331 9.75 31.13 -8.15
C LYS A 331 8.44 30.47 -8.61
N ARG A 332 7.57 31.25 -9.29
CA ARG A 332 6.37 30.68 -9.91
C ARG A 332 6.69 29.59 -10.93
N MET A 333 7.73 29.80 -11.72
CA MET A 333 8.17 28.83 -12.71
C MET A 333 8.73 27.56 -12.04
N GLN A 334 9.55 27.69 -11.00
CA GLN A 334 10.07 26.54 -10.22
C GLN A 334 8.95 25.76 -9.51
N THR A 335 8.01 26.48 -8.92
CA THR A 335 6.85 25.85 -8.25
C THR A 335 5.94 25.17 -9.27
N ARG A 336 5.70 25.81 -10.43
CA ARG A 336 4.97 25.19 -11.53
C ARG A 336 5.65 23.90 -12.01
N GLU A 337 6.96 23.94 -12.21
CA GLU A 337 7.73 22.75 -12.59
C GLU A 337 7.64 21.62 -11.54
N SER A 338 7.66 21.96 -10.26
CA SER A 338 7.48 20.97 -9.18
C SER A 338 6.11 20.33 -9.22
N PHE A 339 5.06 21.11 -9.48
CA PHE A 339 3.70 20.58 -9.57
C PHE A 339 3.48 19.71 -10.80
N LEU A 340 4.03 20.12 -11.93
CA LEU A 340 4.00 19.29 -13.15
C LEU A 340 4.74 17.97 -12.94
N LYS A 341 5.88 17.99 -12.23
CA LYS A 341 6.59 16.76 -11.85
C LYS A 341 5.77 15.88 -10.91
N LEU A 342 5.07 16.46 -9.94
CA LEU A 342 4.18 15.68 -9.07
C LEU A 342 3.00 15.10 -9.85
N ALA A 343 2.42 15.84 -10.80
CA ALA A 343 1.40 15.33 -11.69
C ALA A 343 1.93 14.18 -12.58
N GLU A 344 3.15 14.31 -13.09
CA GLU A 344 3.85 13.24 -13.81
C GLU A 344 4.12 12.02 -12.91
N TYR A 345 4.58 12.24 -11.67
CA TYR A 345 4.77 11.16 -10.70
C TYR A 345 3.46 10.46 -10.34
N SER A 346 2.35 11.21 -10.25
CA SER A 346 1.02 10.64 -10.08
C SER A 346 0.64 9.75 -11.27
N SER A 347 0.82 10.23 -12.50
CA SER A 347 0.57 9.44 -13.70
C SER A 347 1.43 8.18 -13.76
N ASN A 348 2.73 8.30 -13.44
CA ASN A 348 3.64 7.16 -13.40
C ASN A 348 3.23 6.16 -12.31
N ALA A 349 2.83 6.63 -11.13
CA ALA A 349 2.36 5.76 -10.04
C ALA A 349 1.10 4.98 -10.45
N LEU A 350 0.17 5.60 -11.21
CA LEU A 350 -0.98 4.89 -11.77
C LEU A 350 -0.56 3.82 -12.78
N GLN A 351 0.38 4.14 -13.69
CA GLN A 351 0.91 3.17 -14.64
C GLN A 351 1.64 2.02 -13.95
N ASP A 352 2.30 2.30 -12.82
CA ASP A 352 2.94 1.29 -11.98
C ASP A 352 1.91 0.53 -11.10
N GLY A 353 0.64 0.94 -11.13
CA GLY A 353 -0.46 0.27 -10.43
C GLY A 353 -0.64 0.68 -8.97
N ASN A 354 -0.13 1.84 -8.57
CA ASN A 354 -0.24 2.35 -7.20
C ASN A 354 -1.13 3.60 -7.15
N SER A 355 -2.44 3.39 -7.03
CA SER A 355 -3.44 4.47 -7.00
C SER A 355 -3.28 5.37 -5.77
N GLU A 356 -2.99 4.79 -4.61
CA GLU A 356 -2.81 5.55 -3.37
C GLU A 356 -1.65 6.54 -3.49
N LYS A 357 -0.52 6.10 -4.03
CA LYS A 357 0.65 6.95 -4.27
C LYS A 357 0.36 8.00 -5.33
N ALA A 358 -0.41 7.64 -6.35
CA ALA A 358 -0.85 8.57 -7.39
C ALA A 358 -1.72 9.69 -6.80
N ILE A 359 -2.71 9.34 -5.95
CA ILE A 359 -3.56 10.30 -5.24
C ILE A 359 -2.72 11.20 -4.33
N LYS A 360 -1.77 10.64 -3.58
CA LYS A 360 -0.85 11.41 -2.71
C LYS A 360 -0.06 12.45 -3.50
N TYR A 361 0.54 12.07 -4.63
CA TYR A 361 1.29 13.01 -5.47
C TYR A 361 0.39 14.07 -6.09
N ALA A 362 -0.79 13.68 -6.61
CA ALA A 362 -1.75 14.62 -7.16
C ALA A 362 -2.24 15.61 -6.10
N LEU A 363 -2.56 15.12 -4.89
CA LEU A 363 -2.99 15.95 -3.76
C LEU A 363 -1.88 16.90 -3.28
N GLU A 364 -0.64 16.43 -3.20
CA GLU A 364 0.50 17.28 -2.87
C GLU A 364 0.68 18.40 -3.89
N ALA A 365 0.45 18.12 -5.17
CA ALA A 365 0.48 19.13 -6.23
C ALA A 365 -0.63 20.19 -6.10
N THR A 366 -1.77 19.84 -5.47
CA THR A 366 -2.89 20.79 -5.21
C THR A 366 -2.68 21.61 -3.94
N SER A 367 -1.84 21.18 -3.01
CA SER A 367 -1.75 21.67 -1.63
C SER A 367 -1.10 23.04 -1.48
N SER A 368 -0.69 23.67 -2.54
CA SER A 368 -0.11 25.00 -2.47
C SER A 368 -1.16 26.09 -2.50
N ASN A 369 -1.57 26.46 -1.33
CA ASN A 369 -2.43 27.61 -1.09
C ASN A 369 -2.11 28.87 -1.88
N SER A 370 -3.14 29.49 -2.39
CA SER A 370 -3.26 30.82 -2.96
C SER A 370 -2.30 31.85 -2.34
N GLY A 371 -1.12 32.00 -2.90
CA GLY A 371 -0.19 33.06 -2.60
C GLY A 371 0.27 33.75 -3.90
N ILE A 372 0.70 35.01 -3.82
CA ILE A 372 1.24 35.79 -4.96
C ILE A 372 2.40 35.04 -5.68
N LEU A 373 3.00 34.04 -5.02
CA LEU A 373 4.15 33.26 -5.50
C LEU A 373 3.79 31.86 -5.99
N THR A 374 2.57 31.41 -5.84
CA THR A 374 2.09 30.13 -6.33
C THR A 374 1.34 30.33 -7.63
N PRO A 375 1.56 29.51 -8.64
CA PRO A 375 0.63 29.46 -9.77
C PRO A 375 -0.76 29.09 -9.21
N GLY A 376 -1.84 29.56 -9.83
CA GLY A 376 -3.15 28.99 -9.57
C GLY A 376 -3.13 27.48 -9.82
N LEU A 377 -4.22 26.81 -9.53
CA LEU A 377 -4.36 25.40 -9.86
C LEU A 377 -4.03 25.17 -11.33
N LEU A 378 -3.13 24.25 -11.59
CA LEU A 378 -2.73 23.90 -12.95
C LEU A 378 -3.72 22.86 -13.53
N PRO A 379 -4.13 23.01 -14.79
CA PRO A 379 -5.00 22.05 -15.45
C PRO A 379 -4.45 20.63 -15.39
N GLU A 380 -3.16 20.45 -15.63
CA GLU A 380 -2.47 19.17 -15.59
C GLU A 380 -2.52 18.50 -14.21
N VAL A 381 -2.49 19.31 -13.14
CA VAL A 381 -2.62 18.82 -11.76
C VAL A 381 -4.06 18.40 -11.49
N GLN A 382 -5.04 19.16 -11.95
CA GLN A 382 -6.45 18.79 -11.80
C GLN A 382 -6.76 17.52 -12.59
N MET A 383 -6.28 17.41 -13.81
CA MET A 383 -6.39 16.20 -14.63
C MET A 383 -5.73 15.00 -13.95
N SER A 384 -4.53 15.17 -13.40
CA SER A 384 -3.85 14.12 -12.64
C SER A 384 -4.68 13.66 -11.44
N LEU A 385 -5.30 14.59 -10.71
CA LEU A 385 -6.13 14.28 -9.54
C LEU A 385 -7.42 13.55 -9.95
N THR A 386 -8.13 14.03 -11.00
CA THR A 386 -9.35 13.36 -11.49
C THR A 386 -9.06 11.96 -12.00
N THR A 387 -7.93 11.78 -12.68
CA THR A 387 -7.48 10.47 -13.20
C THR A 387 -7.07 9.54 -12.06
N ALA A 388 -6.32 10.05 -11.07
CA ALA A 388 -5.90 9.26 -9.91
C ALA A 388 -7.08 8.79 -9.07
N LEU A 389 -8.11 9.62 -8.91
CA LEU A 389 -9.35 9.28 -8.22
C LEU A 389 -10.31 8.42 -9.05
N GLY A 390 -10.11 8.30 -10.37
CA GLY A 390 -10.99 7.52 -11.24
C GLY A 390 -12.45 8.03 -11.32
N VAL A 391 -12.76 9.26 -10.88
CA VAL A 391 -14.13 9.76 -10.69
C VAL A 391 -15.00 9.78 -11.93
N TYR A 392 -14.41 9.67 -13.10
CA TYR A 392 -15.13 9.61 -14.39
C TYR A 392 -14.95 8.27 -15.12
N ASP A 393 -14.16 7.35 -14.58
CA ASP A 393 -14.09 5.97 -15.05
C ASP A 393 -15.07 5.12 -14.23
N LEU A 394 -16.32 5.11 -14.66
CA LEU A 394 -17.41 4.42 -13.98
C LEU A 394 -17.56 2.96 -14.43
N ALA A 395 -16.63 2.40 -15.19
CA ALA A 395 -16.65 0.99 -15.52
C ALA A 395 -16.51 0.15 -14.25
N ASP A 396 -17.39 -0.85 -14.08
CA ASP A 396 -17.17 -1.89 -13.08
C ASP A 396 -15.97 -2.72 -13.49
N GLY A 397 -15.23 -3.20 -12.50
CA GLY A 397 -14.11 -4.08 -12.78
C GLY A 397 -12.94 -3.86 -11.84
N TYR A 398 -11.90 -4.62 -12.07
CA TYR A 398 -10.68 -4.53 -11.30
C TYR A 398 -9.85 -3.32 -11.72
N LYS A 399 -9.45 -2.54 -10.74
CA LYS A 399 -8.58 -1.36 -10.88
C LYS A 399 -7.29 -1.57 -10.11
N SER A 400 -6.21 -0.98 -10.59
CA SER A 400 -4.93 -0.97 -9.85
C SER A 400 -5.09 -0.19 -8.55
N TYR A 401 -4.68 -0.78 -7.44
CA TYR A 401 -4.85 -0.19 -6.11
C TYR A 401 -3.51 0.17 -5.47
N ASN A 402 -2.63 -0.82 -5.26
CA ASN A 402 -1.36 -0.60 -4.60
C ASN A 402 -0.30 -1.60 -5.06
N THR A 403 0.95 -1.40 -4.65
CA THR A 403 2.07 -2.28 -4.98
C THR A 403 2.95 -2.54 -3.75
N ILE A 404 3.46 -3.77 -3.66
CA ILE A 404 4.41 -4.19 -2.62
C ILE A 404 5.75 -4.48 -3.29
N GLU A 405 6.81 -3.82 -2.85
CA GLU A 405 8.17 -4.14 -3.28
C GLU A 405 8.75 -5.26 -2.42
N LEU A 406 9.25 -6.32 -3.06
CA LEU A 406 9.89 -7.45 -2.42
C LEU A 406 11.42 -7.35 -2.54
N PRO A 407 12.19 -8.04 -1.70
CA PRO A 407 13.66 -8.11 -1.84
C PRO A 407 14.13 -8.88 -3.07
N SER A 408 13.32 -9.78 -3.62
CA SER A 408 13.58 -10.55 -4.84
C SER A 408 12.26 -10.95 -5.50
N ALA A 409 12.33 -11.44 -6.75
CA ALA A 409 11.18 -11.85 -7.52
C ALA A 409 10.33 -12.93 -6.83
N THR A 410 9.06 -12.98 -7.18
CA THR A 410 8.07 -13.92 -6.67
C THR A 410 8.35 -15.33 -7.18
N ILE A 411 8.24 -16.32 -6.28
CA ILE A 411 8.32 -17.75 -6.62
C ILE A 411 6.92 -18.36 -6.65
N CYS A 412 6.11 -18.05 -5.66
CA CYS A 412 4.73 -18.49 -5.55
C CYS A 412 3.94 -17.45 -4.76
N MET A 413 2.67 -17.30 -5.08
CA MET A 413 1.78 -16.32 -4.45
C MET A 413 0.39 -16.91 -4.26
N ARG A 414 -0.22 -16.62 -3.11
CA ARG A 414 -1.60 -17.01 -2.79
C ARG A 414 -2.33 -15.86 -2.11
N LEU A 415 -3.64 -15.87 -2.28
CA LEU A 415 -4.56 -14.93 -1.67
C LEU A 415 -5.49 -15.70 -0.72
N SER A 416 -5.76 -15.13 0.47
CA SER A 416 -6.73 -15.73 1.40
C SER A 416 -8.13 -15.81 0.77
N PRO A 417 -8.98 -16.77 1.20
CA PRO A 417 -10.33 -16.89 0.65
C PRO A 417 -11.16 -15.60 0.74
N ASP A 418 -10.97 -14.78 1.78
CA ASP A 418 -11.65 -13.49 1.95
C ASP A 418 -10.93 -12.30 1.27
N GLY A 419 -9.86 -12.54 0.54
CA GLY A 419 -9.12 -11.52 -0.19
C GLY A 419 -8.31 -10.54 0.67
N LYS A 420 -8.30 -10.65 2.00
CA LYS A 420 -7.70 -9.63 2.88
C LYS A 420 -6.22 -9.82 3.15
N THR A 421 -5.72 -11.03 3.03
CA THR A 421 -4.33 -11.36 3.29
C THR A 421 -3.72 -12.04 2.08
N GLY A 422 -2.56 -11.57 1.65
CA GLY A 422 -1.74 -12.24 0.66
C GLY A 422 -0.52 -12.90 1.29
N ALA A 423 -0.04 -13.96 0.65
CA ALA A 423 1.19 -14.64 1.01
C ALA A 423 2.05 -14.85 -0.24
N CYS A 424 3.34 -14.56 -0.14
CA CYS A 424 4.27 -14.67 -1.26
C CYS A 424 5.60 -15.28 -0.83
N LEU A 425 6.01 -16.33 -1.53
CA LEU A 425 7.34 -16.93 -1.40
C LEU A 425 8.34 -16.19 -2.29
N TYR A 426 9.48 -15.84 -1.71
CA TYR A 426 10.60 -15.24 -2.40
C TYR A 426 11.91 -15.62 -1.72
N SER A 427 12.89 -16.08 -2.49
CA SER A 427 14.29 -16.34 -2.02
C SER A 427 14.41 -16.90 -0.60
N GLY A 428 13.73 -18.01 -0.28
CA GLY A 428 13.78 -18.66 1.04
C GLY A 428 13.04 -17.96 2.17
N ASN A 429 12.12 -17.08 1.84
CA ASN A 429 11.26 -16.38 2.79
C ASN A 429 9.81 -16.34 2.29
N LEU A 430 8.90 -16.33 3.24
CA LEU A 430 7.47 -16.11 3.02
C LEU A 430 7.09 -14.73 3.56
N ALA A 431 6.70 -13.81 2.69
CA ALA A 431 6.06 -12.57 3.09
C ALA A 431 4.55 -12.77 3.24
N ILE A 432 3.99 -12.31 4.32
CA ILE A 432 2.56 -12.22 4.59
C ILE A 432 2.21 -10.74 4.61
N PHE A 433 1.23 -10.34 3.84
CA PHE A 433 0.88 -8.93 3.67
C PHE A 433 -0.62 -8.70 3.70
N ASP A 434 -1.00 -7.53 4.13
CA ASP A 434 -2.38 -7.04 4.12
C ASP A 434 -2.70 -6.42 2.76
N THR A 435 -3.80 -6.82 2.14
CA THR A 435 -4.18 -6.33 0.80
C THR A 435 -4.84 -4.95 0.84
N GLU A 436 -5.32 -4.50 2.01
CA GLU A 436 -5.91 -3.17 2.19
C GLU A 436 -4.83 -2.11 2.32
N THR A 437 -3.83 -2.35 3.17
CA THR A 437 -2.76 -1.40 3.46
C THR A 437 -1.53 -1.59 2.58
N ALA A 438 -1.43 -2.70 1.87
CA ALA A 438 -0.24 -3.13 1.11
C ALA A 438 1.03 -3.22 1.98
N GLU A 439 0.90 -3.42 3.28
CA GLU A 439 2.03 -3.57 4.19
C GLU A 439 2.37 -5.03 4.43
N ILE A 440 3.66 -5.35 4.46
CA ILE A 440 4.11 -6.67 4.90
C ILE A 440 3.92 -6.77 6.41
N ILE A 441 2.96 -7.61 6.83
CA ILE A 441 2.63 -7.85 8.23
C ILE A 441 3.74 -8.63 8.92
N GLU A 442 4.31 -9.60 8.19
CA GLU A 442 5.31 -10.53 8.72
C GLU A 442 6.14 -11.19 7.62
N THR A 443 7.35 -11.61 7.97
CA THR A 443 8.22 -12.40 7.10
C THR A 443 8.70 -13.62 7.85
N LEU A 444 8.37 -14.80 7.34
CA LEU A 444 8.74 -16.09 7.91
C LEU A 444 9.83 -16.77 7.06
N PRO A 445 10.78 -17.49 7.67
CA PRO A 445 11.78 -18.25 6.92
C PRO A 445 11.14 -19.51 6.30
N SER A 446 11.27 -19.68 4.98
CA SER A 446 10.91 -20.90 4.27
C SER A 446 12.15 -21.77 3.98
N ASP A 447 11.96 -22.98 3.46
CA ASP A 447 13.06 -23.81 3.00
C ASP A 447 13.51 -23.35 1.61
N GLU A 448 14.81 -23.01 1.45
CA GLU A 448 15.39 -22.60 0.16
C GLU A 448 15.34 -23.71 -0.90
N SER A 449 15.22 -24.98 -0.48
CA SER A 449 15.10 -26.13 -1.37
C SER A 449 13.65 -26.48 -1.70
N ALA A 450 12.69 -25.87 -1.00
CA ALA A 450 11.28 -26.03 -1.30
C ALA A 450 10.98 -25.18 -2.55
N LEU A 451 10.74 -25.83 -3.64
CA LEU A 451 10.24 -25.23 -4.89
C LEU A 451 8.77 -24.79 -4.77
N SER A 452 8.25 -24.64 -3.57
CA SER A 452 6.89 -24.98 -3.44
C SER A 452 6.05 -23.99 -2.70
N GLU A 453 4.99 -24.19 -2.77
CA GLU A 453 3.60 -23.84 -2.53
C GLU A 453 3.45 -23.29 -1.12
N VAL A 454 2.73 -22.24 -1.08
CA VAL A 454 2.08 -21.73 0.09
C VAL A 454 0.59 -21.84 -0.17
N GLU A 455 -0.18 -22.32 0.80
CA GLU A 455 -1.62 -22.54 0.64
C GLU A 455 -2.37 -22.01 1.87
N PHE A 456 -3.49 -21.35 1.65
CA PHE A 456 -4.39 -20.98 2.73
C PHE A 456 -5.31 -22.15 3.06
N ILE A 457 -5.29 -22.59 4.32
CA ILE A 457 -6.26 -23.57 4.84
C ILE A 457 -7.63 -22.88 5.04
N ASP A 458 -7.59 -21.67 5.54
CA ASP A 458 -8.73 -20.77 5.75
C ASP A 458 -8.23 -19.31 5.82
N ASN A 459 -9.08 -18.37 6.19
CA ASN A 459 -8.70 -16.95 6.29
C ASN A 459 -7.64 -16.64 7.36
N TYR A 460 -7.36 -17.58 8.26
CA TYR A 460 -6.49 -17.37 9.42
C TYR A 460 -5.30 -18.33 9.46
N ASN A 461 -5.34 -19.42 8.74
CA ASN A 461 -4.33 -20.46 8.80
C ASN A 461 -3.68 -20.66 7.43
N LEU A 462 -2.37 -20.57 7.43
CA LEU A 462 -1.52 -20.68 6.26
C LEU A 462 -0.62 -21.89 6.39
N CYS A 463 -0.57 -22.73 5.36
CA CYS A 463 0.34 -23.87 5.25
C CYS A 463 1.46 -23.56 4.27
N PHE A 464 2.69 -23.85 4.62
CA PHE A 464 3.86 -23.70 3.73
C PHE A 464 5.00 -24.66 4.09
N ALA A 465 5.89 -24.89 3.14
CA ALA A 465 7.10 -25.65 3.38
C ALA A 465 8.13 -24.78 4.14
N GLY A 466 8.11 -24.86 5.45
CA GLY A 466 9.01 -24.15 6.34
C GLY A 466 10.39 -24.79 6.42
N LYS A 467 11.37 -24.04 6.92
CA LYS A 467 12.76 -24.49 7.11
C LYS A 467 12.90 -25.82 7.87
N TYR A 468 12.00 -26.13 8.76
CA TYR A 468 12.05 -27.29 9.63
C TYR A 468 11.03 -28.37 9.26
N GLY A 469 10.17 -28.12 8.30
CA GLY A 469 9.10 -28.99 7.82
C GLY A 469 7.86 -28.23 7.40
N ILE A 470 6.82 -28.96 6.99
CA ILE A 470 5.51 -28.38 6.74
C ILE A 470 5.12 -27.57 7.96
N THR A 471 4.76 -26.33 7.77
CA THR A 471 4.42 -25.43 8.86
C THR A 471 3.02 -24.88 8.62
N VAL A 472 2.13 -25.08 9.59
CA VAL A 472 0.85 -24.37 9.65
C VAL A 472 0.99 -23.21 10.63
N TYR A 473 0.71 -22.03 10.15
CA TYR A 473 0.88 -20.78 10.86
C TYR A 473 -0.45 -20.05 10.97
N ASN A 474 -0.78 -19.59 12.18
CA ASN A 474 -2.00 -18.84 12.42
C ASN A 474 -1.71 -17.33 12.38
N LEU A 475 -2.35 -16.63 11.46
CA LEU A 475 -2.16 -15.19 11.21
C LEU A 475 -2.63 -14.31 12.37
N ALA A 476 -3.70 -14.73 13.06
CA ALA A 476 -4.28 -13.93 14.14
C ALA A 476 -3.46 -14.02 15.43
N SER A 477 -3.01 -15.21 15.80
CA SER A 477 -2.15 -15.41 16.99
C SER A 477 -0.68 -15.10 16.70
N LYS A 478 -0.27 -15.08 15.45
CA LYS A 478 1.12 -14.98 14.97
C LYS A 478 2.00 -16.10 15.55
N GLU A 479 1.48 -17.30 15.57
CA GLU A 479 2.17 -18.49 16.10
C GLU A 479 2.06 -19.67 15.14
N THR A 480 3.10 -20.50 15.13
CA THR A 480 3.06 -21.81 14.49
C THR A 480 2.06 -22.71 15.24
N VAL A 481 1.05 -23.19 14.54
CA VAL A 481 0.08 -24.13 15.10
C VAL A 481 0.71 -25.49 15.27
N TRP A 482 1.35 -26.01 14.22
CA TRP A 482 2.13 -27.23 14.25
C TRP A 482 3.20 -27.25 13.14
N THR A 483 4.14 -28.17 13.26
CA THR A 483 5.18 -28.44 12.25
C THR A 483 5.25 -29.94 12.00
N GLY A 484 5.13 -30.34 10.72
CA GLY A 484 5.23 -31.73 10.27
C GLY A 484 6.62 -32.10 9.73
N ASN A 485 6.67 -33.17 8.94
CA ASN A 485 7.89 -33.61 8.26
C ASN A 485 8.36 -32.57 7.24
N LYS A 486 9.61 -32.64 6.84
CA LYS A 486 10.09 -31.83 5.70
C LYS A 486 9.32 -32.19 4.45
N ALA A 487 9.01 -31.18 3.65
CA ALA A 487 8.34 -31.36 2.37
C ALA A 487 8.99 -30.47 1.31
N THR A 488 8.96 -30.93 0.06
CA THR A 488 9.27 -30.15 -1.13
C THR A 488 8.01 -29.75 -1.88
N SER A 489 6.93 -30.53 -1.73
CA SER A 489 5.60 -30.20 -2.24
C SER A 489 4.59 -30.41 -1.14
N ILE A 490 3.58 -29.55 -1.11
CA ILE A 490 2.42 -29.61 -0.21
C ILE A 490 1.15 -29.44 -1.04
N SER A 491 0.05 -29.96 -0.57
CA SER A 491 -1.28 -29.68 -1.11
C SER A 491 -2.29 -29.71 0.03
N VAL A 492 -3.25 -28.81 -0.01
CA VAL A 492 -4.30 -28.68 1.02
C VAL A 492 -5.64 -29.02 0.39
N SER A 493 -6.41 -29.91 1.01
CA SER A 493 -7.76 -30.20 0.51
C SER A 493 -8.66 -28.96 0.58
N SER A 494 -9.52 -28.76 -0.41
CA SER A 494 -10.38 -27.55 -0.50
C SER A 494 -11.31 -27.38 0.70
N ASP A 495 -11.65 -28.49 1.40
CA ASP A 495 -12.41 -28.45 2.66
C ASP A 495 -11.58 -27.97 3.85
N GLY A 496 -10.27 -27.74 3.66
CA GLY A 496 -9.35 -27.28 4.68
C GLY A 496 -9.02 -28.29 5.78
N ILE A 497 -9.41 -29.57 5.63
CA ILE A 497 -9.27 -30.59 6.69
C ILE A 497 -7.92 -31.30 6.61
N ASN A 498 -7.41 -31.53 5.39
CA ASN A 498 -6.23 -32.36 5.17
C ASN A 498 -5.09 -31.53 4.56
N VAL A 499 -3.86 -31.82 5.03
CA VAL A 499 -2.62 -31.31 4.43
C VAL A 499 -1.80 -32.51 3.99
N ALA A 500 -1.53 -32.60 2.70
CA ALA A 500 -0.61 -33.58 2.13
C ALA A 500 0.78 -33.00 1.98
N GLY A 501 1.80 -33.79 2.21
CA GLY A 501 3.18 -33.35 1.97
C GLY A 501 4.10 -34.51 1.59
N ILE A 502 5.04 -34.19 0.71
CA ILE A 502 6.09 -35.10 0.28
C ILE A 502 7.43 -34.40 0.24
N TYR A 503 8.50 -35.08 0.64
CA TYR A 503 9.87 -34.61 0.46
C TYR A 503 10.49 -35.27 -0.77
N LYS A 504 11.30 -34.53 -1.52
CA LYS A 504 12.02 -35.06 -2.67
C LYS A 504 12.76 -36.35 -2.31
N ASP A 505 12.81 -37.28 -3.24
CA ASP A 505 13.45 -38.58 -3.08
C ASP A 505 12.78 -39.53 -2.06
N GLU A 506 11.70 -39.12 -1.40
CA GLU A 506 10.87 -40.05 -0.61
C GLU A 506 9.85 -40.75 -1.50
N ASN A 507 9.52 -41.98 -1.13
CA ASN A 507 8.55 -42.83 -1.82
C ASN A 507 7.20 -42.90 -1.10
N THR A 508 6.97 -41.97 -0.19
CA THR A 508 5.73 -41.87 0.58
C THR A 508 5.31 -40.43 0.74
N ALA A 509 4.01 -40.15 0.68
CA ALA A 509 3.42 -38.90 1.11
C ALA A 509 2.78 -39.06 2.49
N THR A 510 2.84 -38.02 3.29
CA THR A 510 2.20 -37.98 4.60
C THR A 510 0.99 -37.04 4.57
N ILE A 511 -0.16 -37.51 5.05
CA ILE A 511 -1.39 -36.73 5.17
C ILE A 511 -1.58 -36.37 6.63
N TYR A 512 -1.78 -35.10 6.89
CA TYR A 512 -1.97 -34.54 8.23
C TYR A 512 -3.39 -33.99 8.38
N ASP A 513 -3.91 -34.06 9.58
CA ASP A 513 -5.02 -33.20 10.01
C ASP A 513 -4.56 -31.74 10.09
N SER A 514 -5.20 -30.85 9.37
CA SER A 514 -4.76 -29.46 9.22
C SER A 514 -4.74 -28.66 10.53
N GLN A 515 -5.62 -29.01 11.48
CA GLN A 515 -5.76 -28.30 12.75
C GLN A 515 -4.78 -28.78 13.81
N THR A 516 -4.55 -30.11 13.86
CA THR A 516 -3.79 -30.72 14.94
C THR A 516 -2.37 -31.13 14.56
N GLY A 517 -2.09 -31.24 13.25
CA GLY A 517 -0.82 -31.79 12.75
C GLY A 517 -0.66 -33.30 12.99
N ASN A 518 -1.70 -34.01 13.41
CA ASN A 518 -1.63 -35.45 13.56
C ASN A 518 -1.58 -36.11 12.19
N ILE A 519 -0.69 -37.09 12.06
CA ILE A 519 -0.64 -37.92 10.86
C ILE A 519 -1.92 -38.75 10.78
N LEU A 520 -2.69 -38.55 9.73
CA LEU A 520 -3.89 -39.33 9.43
C LEU A 520 -3.53 -40.58 8.66
N GLN A 521 -2.68 -40.46 7.66
CA GLN A 521 -2.29 -41.55 6.78
C GLN A 521 -0.90 -41.28 6.18
N THR A 522 -0.23 -42.36 5.74
CA THR A 522 0.95 -42.32 4.89
C THR A 522 0.67 -43.13 3.65
N VAL A 523 0.75 -42.53 2.47
CA VAL A 523 0.51 -43.20 1.18
C VAL A 523 1.82 -43.69 0.62
N ASP A 524 1.96 -45.02 0.35
CA ASP A 524 3.16 -45.63 -0.22
C ASP A 524 3.10 -45.66 -1.75
N PHE A 525 4.10 -45.15 -2.41
CA PHE A 525 4.18 -45.09 -3.88
C PHE A 525 4.90 -46.28 -4.51
N ASN A 526 4.99 -47.40 -3.81
CA ASN A 526 5.62 -48.62 -4.32
C ASN A 526 7.06 -48.45 -4.77
N GLY A 527 7.81 -47.58 -4.05
CA GLY A 527 9.24 -47.33 -4.31
C GLY A 527 9.52 -46.29 -5.41
N ARG A 528 8.51 -45.60 -5.93
CA ARG A 528 8.67 -44.46 -6.85
C ARG A 528 8.84 -43.18 -6.03
N SER A 529 9.60 -42.22 -6.55
CA SER A 529 9.76 -40.89 -5.94
C SER A 529 9.09 -39.82 -6.81
N GLN A 530 8.63 -38.74 -6.16
CA GLN A 530 8.05 -37.60 -6.87
C GLN A 530 9.03 -37.05 -7.89
N GLN A 531 8.53 -36.62 -9.03
CA GLN A 531 9.29 -35.83 -10.00
C GLN A 531 9.61 -34.46 -9.35
N VAL A 532 10.90 -34.08 -9.33
CA VAL A 532 11.34 -32.75 -8.90
C VAL A 532 12.27 -32.19 -9.96
N THR A 533 11.85 -31.19 -10.66
CA THR A 533 12.67 -30.46 -11.63
C THR A 533 13.58 -29.47 -10.90
N THR A 534 14.74 -29.92 -10.42
CA THR A 534 15.63 -29.13 -9.55
C THR A 534 16.62 -28.22 -10.30
N ASN A 535 16.69 -28.23 -11.62
CA ASN A 535 17.77 -27.58 -12.37
C ASN A 535 17.39 -26.40 -13.27
N ASP A 536 16.14 -26.05 -13.36
CA ASP A 536 15.71 -24.88 -14.13
C ASP A 536 15.13 -23.82 -13.22
N ILE A 537 15.85 -22.71 -13.05
CA ILE A 537 15.40 -21.54 -12.28
C ILE A 537 14.16 -20.90 -12.94
N PHE A 538 13.80 -21.36 -14.12
CA PHE A 538 12.67 -20.97 -14.95
C PHE A 538 11.60 -22.07 -15.09
N ALA A 539 11.73 -23.21 -14.39
CA ALA A 539 10.67 -24.20 -14.35
C ALA A 539 9.49 -23.59 -13.58
N ASN A 540 8.32 -23.61 -14.21
CA ASN A 540 7.09 -23.25 -13.53
C ASN A 540 6.95 -24.18 -12.30
N PRO A 541 6.73 -23.68 -11.09
CA PRO A 541 6.54 -24.53 -9.90
C PRO A 541 5.40 -25.54 -10.07
N ASN A 542 4.50 -25.32 -11.04
CA ASN A 542 3.41 -26.23 -11.38
C ASN A 542 3.84 -27.43 -12.26
N ASP A 543 5.11 -27.58 -12.62
CA ASP A 543 5.60 -28.70 -13.45
C ASP A 543 5.59 -30.07 -12.72
N ASN A 544 5.29 -30.12 -11.42
CA ASN A 544 5.30 -31.32 -10.59
C ASN A 544 3.93 -31.52 -9.94
N LEU A 545 3.11 -32.35 -10.54
CA LEU A 545 1.78 -32.61 -9.98
C LEU A 545 1.87 -33.35 -8.65
N PHE A 546 1.38 -32.70 -7.60
CA PHE A 546 1.16 -33.27 -6.26
C PHE A 546 -0.10 -32.63 -5.69
N GLU A 547 -1.24 -33.27 -5.82
CA GLU A 547 -2.53 -32.68 -5.52
C GLU A 547 -3.41 -33.63 -4.74
N ILE A 548 -3.98 -33.14 -3.63
CA ILE A 548 -4.99 -33.87 -2.82
C ILE A 548 -6.39 -33.47 -3.27
N SER A 549 -7.32 -34.42 -3.33
CA SER A 549 -8.72 -34.13 -3.67
C SER A 549 -9.41 -33.22 -2.66
N ASN A 550 -10.48 -32.58 -3.10
CA ASN A 550 -11.27 -31.62 -2.30
C ASN A 550 -11.73 -32.18 -0.94
N ASP A 551 -11.99 -33.47 -0.86
CA ASP A 551 -12.41 -34.22 0.33
C ASP A 551 -11.29 -34.98 1.05
N GLY A 552 -10.04 -34.82 0.59
CA GLY A 552 -8.84 -35.45 1.17
C GLY A 552 -8.70 -36.94 0.94
N ASN A 553 -9.57 -37.57 0.13
CA ASN A 553 -9.61 -39.04 -0.04
C ASN A 553 -8.71 -39.56 -1.16
N LEU A 554 -8.29 -38.70 -2.09
CA LEU A 554 -7.47 -39.05 -3.24
C LEU A 554 -6.24 -38.19 -3.31
N LEU A 555 -5.13 -38.71 -3.84
CA LEU A 555 -3.87 -38.03 -4.01
C LEU A 555 -3.34 -38.32 -5.42
N ALA A 556 -3.18 -37.29 -6.24
CA ALA A 556 -2.56 -37.37 -7.55
C ALA A 556 -1.07 -37.02 -7.47
N VAL A 557 -0.23 -37.83 -8.09
CA VAL A 557 1.25 -37.65 -8.04
C VAL A 557 1.88 -37.96 -9.37
N SER A 558 2.75 -37.06 -9.86
CA SER A 558 3.67 -37.35 -10.96
C SER A 558 5.03 -37.81 -10.40
N PHE A 559 5.61 -38.81 -11.04
CA PHE A 559 6.84 -39.45 -10.59
C PHE A 559 8.04 -39.14 -11.47
N SER A 560 9.23 -39.29 -10.89
CA SER A 560 10.50 -39.05 -11.56
C SER A 560 10.80 -40.03 -12.70
N ASP A 561 10.08 -41.15 -12.76
CA ASP A 561 10.15 -42.13 -13.86
C ASP A 561 9.21 -41.80 -15.03
N GLY A 562 8.51 -40.65 -14.99
CA GLY A 562 7.56 -40.20 -16.02
C GLY A 562 6.17 -40.82 -15.91
N SER A 563 5.88 -41.54 -14.81
CA SER A 563 4.54 -42.06 -14.54
C SER A 563 3.66 -41.04 -13.80
N LEU A 564 2.35 -41.18 -13.93
CA LEU A 564 1.30 -40.41 -13.27
C LEU A 564 0.27 -41.35 -12.68
N SER A 565 -0.04 -41.18 -11.39
CA SER A 565 -1.03 -42.02 -10.72
C SER A 565 -1.89 -41.22 -9.76
N VAL A 566 -3.09 -41.74 -9.52
CA VAL A 566 -4.00 -41.29 -8.46
C VAL A 566 -4.14 -42.42 -7.42
N PHE A 567 -3.89 -42.08 -6.14
CA PHE A 567 -3.99 -43.01 -5.01
C PHE A 567 -5.22 -42.73 -4.18
N ASN A 568 -5.85 -43.80 -3.69
CA ASN A 568 -6.82 -43.67 -2.61
C ASN A 568 -6.04 -43.57 -1.28
N VAL A 569 -6.24 -42.48 -0.54
CA VAL A 569 -5.49 -42.17 0.70
C VAL A 569 -5.73 -43.24 1.78
N ALA A 570 -6.91 -43.82 1.85
CA ALA A 570 -7.26 -44.75 2.94
C ALA A 570 -6.65 -46.15 2.82
N ASN A 571 -6.37 -46.62 1.60
CA ASN A 571 -5.95 -48.00 1.35
C ASN A 571 -4.80 -48.18 0.34
N ASP A 572 -4.20 -47.08 -0.11
CA ASP A 572 -3.13 -47.02 -1.11
C ASP A 572 -3.51 -47.66 -2.47
N ASP A 573 -4.82 -47.84 -2.75
CA ASP A 573 -5.27 -48.31 -4.05
C ASP A 573 -4.88 -47.33 -5.15
N GLU A 574 -4.17 -47.78 -6.17
CA GLU A 574 -3.61 -46.96 -7.24
C GLU A 574 -4.44 -47.06 -8.52
N ILE A 575 -4.58 -45.93 -9.19
CA ILE A 575 -5.01 -45.83 -10.57
C ILE A 575 -3.84 -45.25 -11.36
N GLU A 576 -3.10 -46.11 -12.05
CA GLU A 576 -2.01 -45.68 -12.93
C GLU A 576 -2.60 -45.09 -14.20
N LEU A 577 -2.29 -43.81 -14.47
CA LEU A 577 -2.79 -43.07 -15.64
C LEU A 577 -1.75 -43.12 -16.78
N TYR A 578 -0.49 -43.01 -16.45
CA TYR A 578 0.65 -43.19 -17.34
C TYR A 578 1.71 -44.04 -16.66
N ASP A 579 2.23 -45.00 -17.36
CA ASP A 579 3.37 -45.82 -16.91
C ASP A 579 4.72 -45.17 -17.22
N SER A 580 5.80 -45.74 -16.70
CA SER A 580 7.17 -45.25 -16.90
C SER A 580 7.69 -45.38 -18.35
N THR A 581 6.89 -45.92 -19.27
CA THR A 581 7.21 -45.98 -20.71
C THR A 581 6.65 -44.77 -21.46
N SER A 582 5.93 -43.86 -20.78
CA SER A 582 5.41 -42.65 -21.41
C SER A 582 6.57 -41.68 -21.74
N ASP A 583 6.40 -40.95 -22.83
CA ASP A 583 7.38 -39.91 -23.23
C ASP A 583 7.02 -38.54 -22.60
N PHE A 584 6.03 -38.47 -21.72
CA PHE A 584 5.61 -37.23 -21.09
C PHE A 584 6.54 -36.86 -19.94
N THR A 585 6.80 -35.56 -19.82
CA THR A 585 7.74 -35.01 -18.83
C THR A 585 7.10 -33.96 -17.93
N HIS A 586 5.93 -33.45 -18.30
CA HIS A 586 5.21 -32.44 -17.53
C HIS A 586 3.77 -32.87 -17.34
N PHE A 587 3.30 -32.73 -16.12
CA PHE A 587 1.95 -33.09 -15.74
C PHE A 587 1.35 -31.96 -14.88
N GLU A 588 0.15 -31.55 -15.22
CA GLU A 588 -0.69 -30.66 -14.43
C GLU A 588 -2.08 -31.26 -14.27
N GLY A 589 -2.79 -30.89 -13.23
CA GLY A 589 -4.15 -31.37 -13.05
C GLY A 589 -4.69 -31.05 -11.65
N GLY A 590 -5.95 -31.39 -11.46
CA GLY A 590 -6.65 -31.18 -10.21
C GLY A 590 -7.94 -32.00 -10.14
N PHE A 591 -8.61 -31.91 -9.00
CA PHE A 591 -9.84 -32.65 -8.72
C PHE A 591 -11.06 -31.74 -8.80
N TYR A 592 -12.09 -32.21 -9.49
CA TYR A 592 -13.44 -31.67 -9.45
C TYR A 592 -14.42 -32.77 -9.08
N LYS A 593 -14.92 -32.77 -7.87
CA LYS A 593 -15.78 -33.82 -7.34
C LYS A 593 -15.13 -35.21 -7.47
N GLU A 594 -15.78 -36.15 -8.17
CA GLU A 594 -15.28 -37.49 -8.48
C GLU A 594 -14.41 -37.58 -9.74
N TYR A 595 -14.10 -36.43 -10.35
CA TYR A 595 -13.31 -36.37 -11.57
C TYR A 595 -11.92 -35.86 -11.27
N PHE A 596 -10.94 -36.47 -11.96
CA PHE A 596 -9.58 -35.93 -12.02
C PHE A 596 -9.29 -35.50 -13.44
N ALA A 597 -9.03 -34.21 -13.63
CA ALA A 597 -8.64 -33.66 -14.92
C ALA A 597 -7.15 -33.38 -14.92
N TYR A 598 -6.47 -33.76 -16.00
CA TYR A 598 -5.05 -33.53 -16.11
C TYR A 598 -4.59 -33.27 -17.55
N SER A 599 -3.44 -32.58 -17.65
CA SER A 599 -2.66 -32.54 -18.88
C SER A 599 -1.36 -33.31 -18.72
N ALA A 600 -0.93 -33.96 -19.77
CA ALA A 600 0.39 -34.58 -19.89
C ALA A 600 1.07 -34.05 -21.14
N SER A 601 2.26 -33.47 -21.01
CA SER A 601 2.94 -32.84 -22.12
C SER A 601 4.43 -33.20 -22.22
N ASN A 602 4.94 -33.11 -23.44
CA ASN A 602 6.37 -33.10 -23.76
C ASN A 602 6.65 -32.04 -24.81
N THR A 603 7.86 -31.99 -25.36
CA THR A 603 8.28 -30.98 -26.34
C THR A 603 7.51 -31.02 -27.67
N THR A 604 6.70 -32.06 -27.95
CA THR A 604 6.07 -32.27 -29.26
C THR A 604 4.57 -32.48 -29.20
N LYS A 605 4.02 -32.97 -28.12
CA LYS A 605 2.59 -33.29 -27.98
C LYS A 605 2.09 -33.03 -26.56
N SER A 606 0.82 -32.77 -26.45
CA SER A 606 0.10 -32.70 -25.19
C SER A 606 -1.22 -33.46 -25.29
N VAL A 607 -1.61 -34.02 -24.16
CA VAL A 607 -2.87 -34.73 -23.96
C VAL A 607 -3.59 -34.08 -22.81
N PHE A 608 -4.85 -33.78 -23.01
CA PHE A 608 -5.79 -33.44 -21.93
C PHE A 608 -6.71 -34.64 -21.72
N ALA A 609 -6.97 -35.01 -20.47
CA ALA A 609 -7.91 -36.08 -20.17
C ALA A 609 -8.66 -35.83 -18.87
N VAL A 610 -9.89 -36.34 -18.80
CA VAL A 610 -10.71 -36.38 -17.58
C VAL A 610 -11.02 -37.83 -17.24
N ILE A 611 -10.76 -38.18 -15.99
CA ILE A 611 -10.97 -39.53 -15.43
C ILE A 611 -12.10 -39.47 -14.40
N ASP A 612 -13.08 -40.36 -14.52
CA ASP A 612 -13.97 -40.68 -13.41
C ASP A 612 -13.22 -41.64 -12.48
N VAL A 613 -12.78 -41.14 -11.33
CA VAL A 613 -11.91 -41.89 -10.41
C VAL A 613 -12.67 -43.08 -9.79
N ASN A 614 -13.99 -42.95 -9.53
CA ASN A 614 -14.79 -44.00 -8.99
C ASN A 614 -14.99 -45.17 -9.96
N LYS A 615 -15.15 -44.87 -11.27
CA LYS A 615 -15.30 -45.88 -12.31
C LYS A 615 -13.96 -46.40 -12.84
N LYS A 616 -12.88 -45.67 -12.57
CA LYS A 616 -11.54 -45.88 -13.12
C LYS A 616 -11.52 -45.86 -14.67
N GLU A 617 -12.30 -44.96 -15.25
CA GLU A 617 -12.48 -44.85 -16.69
C GLU A 617 -12.22 -43.41 -17.16
N GLN A 618 -11.48 -43.25 -18.25
CA GLN A 618 -11.38 -41.99 -18.95
C GLN A 618 -12.72 -41.69 -19.65
N ILE A 619 -13.31 -40.55 -19.30
CA ILE A 619 -14.62 -40.14 -19.80
C ILE A 619 -14.51 -39.02 -20.86
N GLY A 620 -13.42 -38.32 -20.93
CA GLY A 620 -13.19 -37.23 -21.87
C GLY A 620 -11.71 -37.03 -22.16
N GLY A 621 -11.41 -36.24 -23.18
CA GLY A 621 -10.06 -35.83 -23.49
C GLY A 621 -9.82 -35.55 -24.97
N PHE A 622 -8.75 -34.81 -25.25
CA PHE A 622 -8.30 -34.51 -26.60
C PHE A 622 -6.78 -34.38 -26.64
N ASN A 623 -6.22 -34.51 -27.85
CA ASN A 623 -4.80 -34.37 -28.10
C ASN A 623 -4.57 -33.14 -28.99
N LYS A 624 -3.49 -32.40 -28.73
CA LYS A 624 -3.09 -31.26 -29.54
C LYS A 624 -1.57 -31.09 -29.48
N ASP A 625 -1.00 -30.43 -30.51
CA ASP A 625 0.37 -29.94 -30.46
C ASP A 625 0.40 -28.67 -29.61
N GLY A 626 1.32 -28.58 -28.65
CA GLY A 626 1.46 -27.46 -27.74
C GLY A 626 1.19 -27.83 -26.27
N TYR A 627 1.32 -26.87 -25.40
CA TYR A 627 1.15 -27.02 -23.96
C TYR A 627 -0.28 -26.69 -23.56
N PHE A 628 -0.86 -27.48 -22.64
CA PHE A 628 -2.15 -27.19 -21.98
C PHE A 628 -1.91 -26.92 -20.53
N GLU A 629 -2.49 -25.88 -20.03
CA GLU A 629 -2.65 -25.63 -18.61
C GLU A 629 -4.03 -26.11 -18.17
N VAL A 630 -4.08 -26.83 -17.07
CA VAL A 630 -5.31 -27.40 -16.52
C VAL A 630 -5.46 -26.98 -15.07
N GLN A 631 -6.57 -26.37 -14.76
CA GLN A 631 -7.02 -26.15 -13.40
C GLN A 631 -8.31 -26.93 -13.19
N ALA A 632 -8.36 -27.70 -12.12
CA ALA A 632 -9.61 -28.33 -11.69
C ALA A 632 -9.70 -28.19 -10.17
N ASP A 633 -10.82 -27.69 -9.70
CA ASP A 633 -11.08 -27.41 -8.30
C ASP A 633 -12.57 -27.66 -7.98
N GLU A 634 -13.06 -27.18 -6.85
CA GLU A 634 -14.47 -27.34 -6.48
C GLU A 634 -15.45 -26.61 -7.40
N THR A 635 -15.00 -25.66 -8.21
CA THR A 635 -15.83 -24.84 -9.10
C THR A 635 -16.02 -25.48 -10.47
N GLY A 636 -15.00 -26.16 -11.02
CA GLY A 636 -15.08 -26.75 -12.36
C GLY A 636 -13.77 -27.34 -12.85
N ILE A 637 -13.76 -27.66 -14.15
CA ILE A 637 -12.57 -28.10 -14.90
C ILE A 637 -12.33 -27.07 -15.99
N PHE A 638 -11.15 -26.46 -15.95
CA PHE A 638 -10.78 -25.38 -16.87
C PHE A 638 -9.50 -25.72 -17.61
N THR A 639 -9.41 -25.34 -18.86
CA THR A 639 -8.19 -25.49 -19.63
C THR A 639 -8.01 -24.36 -20.64
N LYS A 640 -6.76 -24.02 -20.85
CA LYS A 640 -6.36 -23.06 -21.88
C LYS A 640 -6.05 -23.76 -23.21
N ILE A 641 -6.72 -23.37 -24.24
CA ILE A 641 -6.51 -23.85 -25.62
C ILE A 641 -6.14 -22.65 -26.50
N ASP A 642 -4.86 -22.47 -26.80
CA ASP A 642 -4.31 -21.27 -27.47
C ASP A 642 -4.65 -19.98 -26.69
N ASN A 643 -5.48 -19.11 -27.25
CA ASN A 643 -5.92 -17.85 -26.63
C ASN A 643 -7.36 -17.92 -26.09
N ILE A 644 -7.86 -19.13 -25.90
CA ILE A 644 -9.22 -19.37 -25.42
C ILE A 644 -9.12 -20.14 -24.10
N LEU A 645 -9.77 -19.64 -23.07
CA LEU A 645 -10.01 -20.39 -21.85
C LEU A 645 -11.40 -20.99 -21.95
N VAL A 646 -11.50 -22.28 -21.66
CA VAL A 646 -12.77 -23.00 -21.69
C VAL A 646 -13.02 -23.75 -20.39
N GLU A 647 -14.28 -23.79 -19.98
CA GLU A 647 -14.77 -24.72 -18.99
C GLU A 647 -15.19 -26.02 -19.67
N ILE A 648 -14.88 -27.15 -19.06
CA ILE A 648 -15.18 -28.46 -19.62
C ILE A 648 -16.19 -29.19 -18.72
N ASP A 649 -17.33 -29.52 -19.28
CA ASP A 649 -18.27 -30.43 -18.62
C ASP A 649 -17.70 -31.86 -18.62
N PRO A 650 -17.42 -32.43 -17.45
CA PRO A 650 -16.75 -33.73 -17.36
C PRO A 650 -17.55 -34.88 -17.91
N VAL A 651 -18.87 -34.76 -18.01
CA VAL A 651 -19.76 -35.84 -18.44
C VAL A 651 -20.01 -35.81 -19.94
N SER A 652 -20.33 -34.65 -20.51
CA SER A 652 -20.61 -34.48 -21.94
C SER A 652 -19.34 -34.17 -22.76
N GLY A 653 -18.30 -33.67 -22.13
CA GLY A 653 -17.11 -33.17 -22.81
C GLY A 653 -17.36 -31.84 -23.55
N GLU A 654 -18.50 -31.17 -23.29
CA GLU A 654 -18.81 -29.86 -23.87
C GLU A 654 -17.83 -28.79 -23.36
N GLN A 655 -17.41 -27.93 -24.27
CA GLN A 655 -16.47 -26.85 -23.99
C GLN A 655 -17.20 -25.51 -24.04
N THR A 656 -17.27 -24.82 -22.91
CA THR A 656 -17.88 -23.49 -22.80
C THR A 656 -16.76 -22.44 -22.74
N PRO A 657 -16.66 -21.54 -23.73
CA PRO A 657 -15.65 -20.46 -23.67
C PRO A 657 -15.91 -19.49 -22.53
N LEU A 658 -14.92 -19.27 -21.68
CA LEU A 658 -14.92 -18.24 -20.64
C LEU A 658 -14.13 -17.00 -21.06
N VAL A 659 -13.09 -17.20 -21.88
CA VAL A 659 -12.24 -16.14 -22.41
C VAL A 659 -11.93 -16.43 -23.87
N ASN A 660 -12.04 -15.40 -24.71
CA ASN A 660 -11.58 -15.44 -26.10
C ASN A 660 -10.87 -14.10 -26.37
N THR A 661 -9.56 -14.14 -26.58
CA THR A 661 -8.74 -12.95 -26.75
C THR A 661 -7.74 -13.11 -27.89
N SER A 662 -7.26 -11.99 -28.44
CA SER A 662 -6.13 -11.99 -29.38
C SER A 662 -4.77 -12.10 -28.69
N GLU A 663 -4.72 -11.90 -27.37
CA GLU A 663 -3.50 -11.98 -26.57
C GLU A 663 -3.16 -13.45 -26.27
N ASN A 664 -1.86 -13.73 -26.14
CA ASN A 664 -1.43 -15.07 -25.73
C ASN A 664 -1.52 -15.19 -24.19
N ILE A 665 -2.47 -15.98 -23.72
CA ILE A 665 -2.69 -16.19 -22.29
C ILE A 665 -1.49 -16.92 -21.68
N VAL A 666 -0.94 -16.36 -20.61
CA VAL A 666 0.17 -16.94 -19.81
C VAL A 666 -0.38 -17.78 -18.67
N ASP A 667 -1.25 -17.19 -17.83
CA ASP A 667 -1.85 -17.81 -16.65
C ASP A 667 -3.32 -17.36 -16.52
N PHE A 668 -4.13 -18.07 -15.76
CA PHE A 668 -5.52 -17.70 -15.50
C PHE A 668 -5.95 -18.02 -14.06
N ALA A 669 -6.91 -17.28 -13.57
CA ALA A 669 -7.50 -17.50 -12.24
C ALA A 669 -8.99 -17.17 -12.26
N LEU A 670 -9.77 -17.89 -11.47
CA LEU A 670 -11.22 -17.75 -11.40
C LEU A 670 -11.67 -17.45 -9.97
N SER A 671 -12.68 -16.59 -9.83
CA SER A 671 -13.36 -16.36 -8.56
C SER A 671 -14.82 -15.97 -8.80
N GLY A 672 -15.72 -16.82 -8.40
CA GLY A 672 -17.16 -16.61 -8.60
C GLY A 672 -17.52 -16.38 -10.07
N SER A 673 -18.03 -15.18 -10.38
CA SER A 673 -18.43 -14.78 -11.73
C SER A 673 -17.32 -14.09 -12.54
N HIS A 674 -16.09 -14.04 -12.02
CA HIS A 674 -14.99 -13.30 -12.67
C HIS A 674 -13.87 -14.25 -13.10
N THR A 675 -13.41 -14.07 -14.31
CA THR A 675 -12.23 -14.75 -14.86
C THR A 675 -11.13 -13.74 -15.10
N MET A 676 -9.94 -14.03 -14.58
CA MET A 676 -8.73 -13.26 -14.81
C MET A 676 -7.79 -14.06 -15.72
N ALA A 677 -7.27 -13.45 -16.75
CA ALA A 677 -6.28 -14.05 -17.62
C ALA A 677 -5.09 -13.11 -17.80
N SER A 678 -3.87 -13.62 -17.55
CA SER A 678 -2.65 -12.85 -17.79
C SER A 678 -2.11 -13.05 -19.19
N TYR A 679 -1.44 -12.04 -19.70
CA TYR A 679 -0.63 -12.09 -20.90
C TYR A 679 0.70 -11.38 -20.64
N LYS A 680 1.66 -11.49 -21.53
CA LYS A 680 3.03 -11.02 -21.30
C LYS A 680 3.14 -9.55 -20.84
N GLY A 681 2.18 -8.71 -21.18
CA GLY A 681 2.20 -7.27 -20.85
C GLY A 681 1.06 -6.80 -19.97
N GLY A 682 0.33 -7.70 -19.28
CA GLY A 682 -0.78 -7.29 -18.44
C GLY A 682 -1.78 -8.38 -18.11
N VAL A 683 -2.97 -7.98 -17.71
CA VAL A 683 -4.07 -8.87 -17.34
C VAL A 683 -5.39 -8.39 -17.93
N LEU A 684 -6.25 -9.35 -18.22
CA LEU A 684 -7.60 -9.16 -18.73
C LEU A 684 -8.59 -9.75 -17.72
N PHE A 685 -9.71 -9.09 -17.52
CA PHE A 685 -10.79 -9.58 -16.67
C PHE A 685 -12.06 -9.73 -17.48
N PHE A 686 -12.77 -10.82 -17.24
CA PHE A 686 -14.00 -11.17 -17.95
C PHE A 686 -15.11 -11.47 -16.94
N ASP A 687 -16.35 -11.18 -17.33
CA ASP A 687 -17.54 -11.59 -16.59
C ASP A 687 -17.96 -13.03 -16.92
N GLU A 688 -19.02 -13.50 -16.29
CA GLU A 688 -19.61 -14.85 -16.51
C GLU A 688 -20.13 -15.10 -17.94
N LYS A 689 -20.28 -14.03 -18.75
CA LYS A 689 -20.67 -14.11 -20.17
C LYS A 689 -19.47 -14.00 -21.11
N ALA A 690 -18.26 -14.08 -20.59
CA ALA A 690 -17.00 -13.88 -21.32
C ALA A 690 -16.84 -12.48 -21.96
N ASN A 691 -17.51 -11.45 -21.41
CA ASN A 691 -17.28 -10.07 -21.81
C ASN A 691 -16.06 -9.50 -21.09
N LEU A 692 -15.21 -8.82 -21.84
CA LEU A 692 -14.06 -8.13 -21.29
C LEU A 692 -14.52 -6.93 -20.42
N THR A 693 -14.27 -6.98 -19.12
CA THR A 693 -14.66 -5.93 -18.15
C THR A 693 -13.52 -4.98 -17.84
N SER A 694 -12.29 -5.47 -17.79
CA SER A 694 -11.11 -4.64 -17.52
C SER A 694 -9.89 -5.17 -18.25
N LYS A 695 -9.03 -4.26 -18.71
CA LYS A 695 -7.70 -4.54 -19.23
C LYS A 695 -6.70 -3.67 -18.47
N ILE A 696 -5.67 -4.30 -17.89
CA ILE A 696 -4.62 -3.61 -17.14
C ILE A 696 -3.27 -3.97 -17.74
N ASP A 697 -2.65 -3.00 -18.39
CA ASP A 697 -1.32 -3.17 -18.99
C ASP A 697 -0.23 -2.99 -17.92
N LYS A 698 0.84 -3.78 -18.00
CA LYS A 698 2.02 -3.73 -17.15
C LYS A 698 3.29 -3.71 -17.98
N LYS A 699 4.36 -3.16 -17.40
CA LYS A 699 5.69 -3.09 -18.05
C LYS A 699 6.53 -4.35 -17.83
N PHE A 700 6.05 -5.30 -17.04
CA PHE A 700 6.70 -6.56 -16.67
C PHE A 700 5.80 -7.75 -17.00
N SER A 701 6.35 -8.97 -16.96
CA SER A 701 5.58 -10.19 -17.18
C SER A 701 4.65 -10.47 -15.99
N CYS A 702 3.41 -10.83 -16.27
CA CYS A 702 2.41 -11.20 -15.27
C CYS A 702 2.35 -12.73 -15.17
N ASP A 703 3.29 -13.31 -14.42
CA ASP A 703 3.52 -14.75 -14.40
C ASP A 703 2.68 -15.47 -13.33
N PHE A 704 2.30 -14.74 -12.27
CA PHE A 704 1.46 -15.24 -11.18
C PHE A 704 0.27 -14.34 -11.03
N ILE A 705 -0.91 -14.92 -11.04
CA ILE A 705 -2.15 -14.20 -10.77
C ILE A 705 -3.02 -14.94 -9.76
N GLN A 706 -3.69 -14.19 -8.92
CA GLN A 706 -4.65 -14.72 -7.95
C GLN A 706 -5.85 -13.79 -7.88
N ILE A 707 -7.04 -14.33 -7.65
CA ILE A 707 -8.27 -13.56 -7.52
C ILE A 707 -9.13 -14.16 -6.40
N SER A 708 -9.69 -13.34 -5.53
CA SER A 708 -10.61 -13.72 -4.47
C SER A 708 -11.39 -12.51 -3.97
N GLU A 709 -12.70 -12.66 -3.73
CA GLU A 709 -13.61 -11.67 -3.10
C GLU A 709 -13.34 -10.19 -3.41
N GLY A 710 -13.22 -9.85 -4.71
CA GLY A 710 -13.03 -8.46 -5.14
C GLY A 710 -11.60 -7.94 -5.04
N VAL A 711 -10.65 -8.80 -4.73
CA VAL A 711 -9.22 -8.51 -4.76
C VAL A 711 -8.53 -9.41 -5.76
N ALA A 712 -7.58 -8.87 -6.52
CA ALA A 712 -6.71 -9.66 -7.38
C ALA A 712 -5.25 -9.27 -7.16
N LEU A 713 -4.35 -10.23 -7.33
CA LEU A 713 -2.92 -10.05 -7.20
C LEU A 713 -2.23 -10.39 -8.52
N ILE A 714 -1.18 -9.65 -8.83
CA ILE A 714 -0.27 -9.92 -9.93
C ILE A 714 1.15 -9.95 -9.39
N GLY A 715 1.87 -11.04 -9.66
CA GLY A 715 3.30 -11.19 -9.36
C GLY A 715 4.11 -11.47 -10.62
N SER A 716 5.42 -11.26 -10.55
CA SER A 716 6.36 -11.47 -11.65
C SER A 716 7.56 -12.31 -11.21
N MET A 717 8.06 -13.16 -12.12
CA MET A 717 9.34 -13.86 -11.97
C MET A 717 10.53 -12.95 -12.24
N ASP A 718 10.34 -11.85 -12.98
CA ASP A 718 11.41 -10.97 -13.40
C ASP A 718 11.57 -9.75 -12.51
N GLU A 719 10.47 -9.25 -11.94
CA GLU A 719 10.43 -8.04 -11.12
C GLU A 719 9.99 -8.34 -9.68
N PRO A 720 10.67 -7.77 -8.69
CA PRO A 720 10.36 -8.03 -7.27
C PRO A 720 9.17 -7.19 -6.79
N VAL A 721 8.03 -7.31 -7.45
CA VAL A 721 6.84 -6.51 -7.17
C VAL A 721 5.58 -7.36 -7.16
N ILE A 722 4.68 -7.09 -6.22
CA ILE A 722 3.30 -7.58 -6.23
C ILE A 722 2.39 -6.39 -6.46
N CYS A 723 1.50 -6.49 -7.45
CA CYS A 723 0.43 -5.52 -7.64
C CYS A 723 -0.86 -6.03 -7.03
N ILE A 724 -1.52 -5.17 -6.28
CA ILE A 724 -2.84 -5.40 -5.69
C ILE A 724 -3.86 -4.64 -6.53
N LEU A 725 -4.90 -5.34 -6.94
CA LEU A 725 -6.03 -4.79 -7.67
C LEU A 725 -7.28 -4.95 -6.81
N LYS A 726 -8.20 -3.98 -6.89
CA LYS A 726 -9.49 -4.05 -6.24
C LYS A 726 -10.62 -3.94 -7.24
N TYR A 727 -11.70 -4.65 -6.98
CA TYR A 727 -12.92 -4.56 -7.78
C TYR A 727 -13.72 -3.33 -7.35
N GLU A 728 -13.95 -2.44 -8.29
CA GLU A 728 -14.84 -1.29 -8.12
C GLU A 728 -16.19 -1.57 -8.76
N ASN A 729 -17.23 -1.16 -8.08
CA ASN A 729 -18.60 -1.32 -8.50
C ASN A 729 -19.31 0.05 -8.44
N HIS A 730 -19.85 0.48 -9.55
CA HIS A 730 -20.48 1.78 -9.72
C HIS A 730 -22.01 1.67 -9.95
N LEU A 731 -22.68 0.67 -9.38
CA LEU A 731 -24.13 0.45 -9.51
C LEU A 731 -24.96 1.70 -9.20
N ASP A 732 -24.55 2.52 -8.22
CA ASP A 732 -25.23 3.77 -7.87
C ASP A 732 -25.20 4.81 -9.02
N SER A 733 -24.27 4.67 -9.97
CA SER A 733 -24.18 5.52 -11.15
C SER A 733 -24.99 5.02 -12.32
N GLN A 734 -25.43 3.77 -12.30
CA GLN A 734 -26.18 3.13 -13.39
C GLN A 734 -27.55 3.80 -13.58
N VAL A 735 -27.86 4.11 -14.80
CA VAL A 735 -29.15 4.75 -15.19
C VAL A 735 -30.01 3.78 -15.98
N PHE A 736 -29.35 2.97 -16.81
CA PHE A 736 -30.02 2.06 -17.72
C PHE A 736 -29.10 0.87 -18.01
N SER A 737 -29.69 -0.32 -18.27
CA SER A 737 -28.96 -1.51 -18.72
C SER A 737 -29.64 -2.08 -19.95
N TYR A 738 -28.85 -2.47 -20.94
CA TYR A 738 -29.33 -3.04 -22.20
C TYR A 738 -28.55 -4.33 -22.53
N ASP A 739 -29.05 -5.09 -23.50
CA ASP A 739 -28.34 -6.29 -23.96
C ASP A 739 -27.05 -5.90 -24.67
N SER A 740 -25.89 -6.30 -24.14
CA SER A 740 -24.56 -6.00 -24.69
C SER A 740 -24.34 -6.52 -26.11
N ASP A 741 -25.15 -7.51 -26.56
CA ASP A 741 -25.12 -7.98 -27.94
C ASP A 741 -25.75 -6.97 -28.92
N TYR A 742 -26.42 -5.94 -28.42
CA TYR A 742 -27.01 -4.91 -29.28
C TYR A 742 -25.94 -3.87 -29.68
N SER A 743 -25.53 -3.91 -30.92
CA SER A 743 -24.60 -2.93 -31.50
C SER A 743 -25.34 -1.64 -31.89
N HIS A 744 -24.87 -0.50 -31.38
CA HIS A 744 -25.34 0.83 -31.76
C HIS A 744 -24.15 1.77 -31.92
N ASP A 745 -24.35 2.88 -32.64
CA ASP A 745 -23.31 3.89 -32.85
C ASP A 745 -23.38 4.96 -31.75
N GLU A 746 -24.60 5.35 -31.34
CA GLU A 746 -24.82 6.35 -30.30
C GLU A 746 -26.01 6.01 -29.38
N ALA A 747 -25.88 6.45 -28.13
CA ALA A 747 -26.96 6.43 -27.12
C ALA A 747 -27.24 7.85 -26.63
N ARG A 748 -28.51 8.25 -26.61
CA ARG A 748 -28.95 9.60 -26.18
C ARG A 748 -30.19 9.51 -25.29
N ILE A 749 -30.20 10.26 -24.20
CA ILE A 749 -31.36 10.37 -23.30
C ILE A 749 -32.23 11.51 -23.72
N SER A 750 -33.57 11.32 -23.72
CA SER A 750 -34.53 12.40 -24.02
C SER A 750 -34.47 13.55 -22.99
N ALA A 751 -34.78 14.79 -23.42
CA ALA A 751 -34.72 15.98 -22.56
C ALA A 751 -35.59 15.90 -21.29
N ASP A 752 -36.64 15.10 -21.31
CA ASP A 752 -37.54 14.86 -20.18
C ASP A 752 -37.13 13.67 -19.30
N GLU A 753 -35.96 13.07 -19.57
CA GLU A 753 -35.39 11.91 -18.87
C GLU A 753 -36.37 10.72 -18.76
N ARG A 754 -37.22 10.46 -19.81
CA ARG A 754 -38.16 9.33 -19.80
C ARG A 754 -37.79 8.20 -20.74
N THR A 755 -36.98 8.48 -21.75
CA THR A 755 -36.64 7.52 -22.77
C THR A 755 -35.16 7.64 -23.12
N ILE A 756 -34.58 6.53 -23.54
CA ILE A 756 -33.27 6.48 -24.15
C ILE A 756 -33.39 5.96 -25.57
N MET A 757 -32.70 6.60 -26.50
CA MET A 757 -32.64 6.22 -27.90
C MET A 757 -31.22 5.72 -28.23
N PHE A 758 -31.16 4.52 -28.76
CA PHE A 758 -29.95 3.94 -29.36
C PHE A 758 -30.15 3.98 -30.88
N PHE A 759 -29.16 4.48 -31.59
CA PHE A 759 -29.30 4.58 -33.03
C PHE A 759 -28.01 4.26 -33.77
N THR A 760 -28.21 3.79 -34.98
CA THR A 760 -27.20 3.55 -36.02
C THR A 760 -27.64 4.30 -37.27
N TYR A 761 -26.83 4.36 -38.31
CA TYR A 761 -27.25 4.90 -39.61
C TYR A 761 -28.40 4.13 -40.23
N LYS A 762 -28.75 2.91 -39.79
CA LYS A 762 -29.75 2.03 -40.40
C LYS A 762 -31.06 2.00 -39.60
N GLN A 763 -30.98 2.10 -38.32
CA GLN A 763 -32.11 1.92 -37.43
C GLN A 763 -31.91 2.63 -36.10
N PHE A 764 -32.99 2.84 -35.37
CA PHE A 764 -32.95 3.24 -33.97
C PHE A 764 -33.95 2.46 -33.14
N ARG A 765 -33.61 2.30 -31.83
CA ARG A 765 -34.47 1.73 -30.80
C ARG A 765 -34.70 2.74 -29.70
N ILE A 766 -35.94 2.76 -29.16
CA ILE A 766 -36.27 3.59 -28.01
C ILE A 766 -36.74 2.68 -26.89
N TYR A 767 -36.17 2.87 -25.72
CA TYR A 767 -36.53 2.21 -24.49
C TYR A 767 -37.01 3.22 -23.45
N ASP A 768 -37.86 2.80 -22.53
CA ASP A 768 -38.08 3.50 -21.27
C ASP A 768 -37.04 3.09 -20.22
N PHE A 769 -37.08 3.77 -19.06
CA PHE A 769 -36.10 3.45 -17.98
C PHE A 769 -36.48 2.20 -17.18
N ASP A 770 -37.59 1.52 -17.49
CA ASP A 770 -37.92 0.19 -16.98
C ASP A 770 -37.38 -0.93 -17.92
N ASN A 771 -36.59 -0.55 -18.92
CA ASN A 771 -35.97 -1.43 -19.95
C ASN A 771 -37.01 -2.07 -20.91
N GLU A 772 -38.18 -1.45 -21.08
CA GLU A 772 -39.19 -1.89 -22.03
C GLU A 772 -38.94 -1.24 -23.40
N LEU A 773 -38.79 -2.04 -24.44
CA LEU A 773 -38.67 -1.56 -25.81
C LEU A 773 -39.96 -0.88 -26.24
N ILE A 774 -39.93 0.44 -26.46
CA ILE A 774 -41.10 1.21 -26.93
C ILE A 774 -41.28 1.00 -28.44
N CYS A 775 -40.21 1.13 -29.21
CA CYS A 775 -40.25 0.92 -30.66
C CYS A 775 -38.88 0.64 -31.23
N GLU A 776 -38.90 0.03 -32.41
CA GLU A 776 -37.74 -0.13 -33.28
C GLU A 776 -38.14 0.40 -34.68
N VAL A 777 -37.33 1.26 -35.23
CA VAL A 777 -37.62 1.95 -36.49
C VAL A 777 -36.43 1.84 -37.44
N ASP A 778 -36.67 1.27 -38.61
CA ASP A 778 -35.70 1.29 -39.71
C ASP A 778 -35.71 2.66 -40.41
N ILE A 779 -34.52 3.22 -40.64
CA ILE A 779 -34.31 4.46 -41.34
C ILE A 779 -34.44 4.21 -42.83
N PRO A 780 -35.41 4.81 -43.53
CA PRO A 780 -35.58 4.61 -44.97
C PRO A 780 -34.35 5.09 -45.72
N ASN A 781 -33.93 4.33 -46.74
CA ASN A 781 -32.77 4.66 -47.60
C ASN A 781 -31.48 4.98 -46.78
N ALA A 782 -31.17 4.15 -45.81
CA ALA A 782 -30.04 4.34 -44.95
C ALA A 782 -28.71 4.57 -45.70
N SER A 783 -28.54 4.04 -46.90
CA SER A 783 -27.38 4.31 -47.77
C SER A 783 -27.24 5.77 -48.24
N ASP A 784 -28.33 6.53 -48.16
CA ASP A 784 -28.40 7.91 -48.65
C ASP A 784 -28.41 8.91 -47.49
N VAL A 785 -28.20 8.45 -46.25
CA VAL A 785 -28.07 9.31 -45.05
C VAL A 785 -26.74 10.07 -45.14
N TYR A 786 -26.82 11.37 -45.06
CA TYR A 786 -25.68 12.29 -45.02
C TYR A 786 -25.20 12.52 -43.58
N ASP A 787 -26.16 12.79 -42.68
CA ASP A 787 -25.89 13.08 -41.28
C ASP A 787 -27.05 12.67 -40.36
N GLN A 788 -26.74 12.40 -39.10
CA GLN A 788 -27.72 12.16 -38.05
C GLN A 788 -27.39 13.00 -36.82
N GLN A 789 -28.35 13.68 -36.29
CA GLN A 789 -28.16 14.52 -35.11
C GLN A 789 -29.33 14.34 -34.12
N PHE A 790 -28.98 14.07 -32.85
CA PHE A 790 -29.96 14.08 -31.77
C PHE A 790 -30.14 15.49 -31.24
N VAL A 791 -31.35 16.03 -31.40
CA VAL A 791 -31.67 17.41 -31.08
C VAL A 791 -32.62 17.48 -29.88
N ARG A 792 -32.32 18.37 -28.93
CA ARG A 792 -33.17 18.70 -27.81
C ARG A 792 -33.71 20.14 -27.97
N ASP A 793 -35.03 20.29 -27.95
CA ASP A 793 -35.71 21.58 -28.03
C ASP A 793 -36.72 21.69 -26.90
N GLY A 794 -36.35 22.40 -25.84
CA GLY A 794 -37.11 22.45 -24.58
C GLY A 794 -37.28 21.07 -23.97
N ASN A 795 -38.51 20.62 -23.77
CA ASN A 795 -38.84 19.28 -23.26
C ASN A 795 -39.01 18.22 -24.36
N SER A 796 -38.80 18.58 -25.60
CA SER A 796 -38.92 17.67 -26.74
C SER A 796 -37.57 17.24 -27.23
N SER A 797 -37.47 16.00 -27.70
CA SER A 797 -36.26 15.46 -28.30
C SER A 797 -36.61 14.69 -29.56
N TYR A 798 -35.77 14.77 -30.55
CA TYR A 798 -35.94 14.06 -31.81
C TYR A 798 -34.60 13.72 -32.44
N LEU A 799 -34.56 12.62 -33.17
CA LEU A 799 -33.49 12.29 -34.09
C LEU A 799 -33.75 12.99 -35.42
N GLU A 800 -32.87 13.86 -35.84
CA GLU A 800 -32.84 14.46 -37.16
C GLU A 800 -31.95 13.68 -38.09
N VAL A 801 -32.49 13.26 -39.22
CA VAL A 801 -31.79 12.51 -40.25
C VAL A 801 -31.76 13.35 -41.51
N THR A 802 -30.59 13.71 -41.99
CA THR A 802 -30.36 14.47 -43.21
C THR A 802 -29.85 13.52 -44.30
N TYR A 803 -30.47 13.59 -45.48
CA TYR A 803 -30.13 12.77 -46.62
C TYR A 803 -29.30 13.56 -47.64
N TYR A 804 -28.48 12.85 -48.45
CA TYR A 804 -27.72 13.47 -49.53
C TYR A 804 -28.55 14.22 -50.59
N ASP A 805 -29.83 14.01 -50.66
CA ASP A 805 -30.76 14.75 -51.56
C ASP A 805 -31.30 16.03 -50.95
N GLY A 806 -30.87 16.36 -49.70
CA GLY A 806 -31.38 17.51 -48.92
C GLY A 806 -32.65 17.23 -48.16
N THR A 807 -33.18 16.03 -48.14
CA THR A 807 -34.34 15.68 -47.30
C THR A 807 -33.90 15.61 -45.86
N ILE A 808 -34.70 16.28 -44.97
CA ILE A 808 -34.53 16.24 -43.51
C ILE A 808 -35.75 15.58 -42.92
N GLU A 809 -35.53 14.54 -42.12
CA GLU A 809 -36.55 13.83 -41.39
C GLU A 809 -36.34 13.92 -39.90
N ARG A 810 -37.40 14.07 -39.11
CA ARG A 810 -37.33 14.10 -37.66
C ARG A 810 -38.19 13.02 -37.04
N TYR A 811 -37.61 12.25 -36.13
CA TYR A 811 -38.26 11.17 -35.43
C TYR A 811 -38.31 11.51 -33.93
N ASN A 812 -39.53 11.45 -33.36
CA ASN A 812 -39.74 11.75 -31.94
C ASN A 812 -39.00 10.73 -31.06
N ALA A 813 -38.19 11.22 -30.14
CA ALA A 813 -37.38 10.36 -29.23
C ALA A 813 -38.21 9.67 -28.12
N ARG A 814 -39.53 9.91 -28.05
CA ARG A 814 -40.41 9.24 -27.08
C ARG A 814 -41.10 7.99 -27.65
N ASP A 815 -41.46 8.01 -28.92
CA ASP A 815 -42.30 6.98 -29.51
C ASP A 815 -41.93 6.59 -30.94
N GLY A 816 -40.81 7.13 -31.44
CA GLY A 816 -40.26 6.86 -32.76
C GLY A 816 -41.12 7.40 -33.93
N THR A 817 -42.20 8.18 -33.66
CA THR A 817 -43.04 8.68 -34.74
C THR A 817 -42.33 9.74 -35.57
N LYS A 818 -42.49 9.66 -36.87
CA LYS A 818 -41.97 10.67 -37.78
C LYS A 818 -42.84 11.95 -37.68
N ILE A 819 -42.21 12.99 -37.14
CA ILE A 819 -42.90 14.26 -36.84
C ILE A 819 -42.70 15.34 -37.91
N TYR A 820 -41.70 15.18 -38.77
CA TYR A 820 -41.31 16.18 -39.74
C TYR A 820 -40.63 15.52 -40.94
N SER A 821 -40.88 16.06 -42.13
CA SER A 821 -40.13 15.73 -43.35
C SER A 821 -40.19 16.94 -44.27
N GLU A 822 -39.05 17.54 -44.58
CA GLU A 822 -38.93 18.70 -45.47
C GLU A 822 -37.69 18.52 -46.35
N LYS A 823 -37.69 19.16 -47.52
CA LYS A 823 -36.54 19.25 -48.38
C LYS A 823 -35.83 20.57 -48.15
N GLY A 824 -34.65 20.49 -47.50
CA GLY A 824 -33.77 21.63 -47.23
C GLY A 824 -32.65 21.72 -48.26
N ASP A 825 -31.84 22.75 -48.17
CA ASP A 825 -30.58 22.81 -48.88
C ASP A 825 -29.55 21.93 -48.10
N ILE A 826 -28.80 21.07 -48.78
CA ILE A 826 -27.65 20.39 -48.19
C ILE A 826 -26.70 21.51 -47.74
N PRO A 827 -26.29 21.55 -46.49
CA PRO A 827 -25.24 22.47 -46.05
C PRO A 827 -24.08 22.32 -47.01
N ASP A 828 -23.65 23.41 -47.64
CA ASP A 828 -22.46 23.41 -48.48
C ASP A 828 -21.37 22.69 -47.65
N SER A 829 -20.72 21.69 -48.18
CA SER A 829 -19.75 20.87 -47.46
C SER A 829 -18.65 21.80 -46.98
N THR A 830 -18.94 22.45 -45.84
CA THR A 830 -18.00 23.29 -45.14
C THR A 830 -16.90 22.33 -44.64
N LEU A 831 -15.68 22.64 -45.00
CA LEU A 831 -14.48 21.85 -44.66
C LEU A 831 -14.22 21.81 -43.11
N TYR A 832 -15.16 22.35 -42.31
CA TYR A 832 -15.10 22.42 -40.87
C TYR A 832 -16.51 22.57 -40.25
N GLU A 833 -16.65 22.10 -39.02
CA GLU A 833 -17.77 22.33 -38.12
C GLU A 833 -17.45 23.45 -37.13
N GLU A 834 -18.43 24.23 -36.77
CA GLU A 834 -18.30 25.29 -35.78
C GLU A 834 -19.18 25.02 -34.56
N PHE A 835 -18.55 25.08 -33.39
CA PHE A 835 -19.24 24.99 -32.10
C PHE A 835 -19.09 26.29 -31.34
N TYR A 836 -20.14 26.67 -30.60
CA TYR A 836 -20.20 27.92 -29.85
C TYR A 836 -20.49 27.67 -28.39
N THR A 837 -19.73 28.33 -27.54
CA THR A 837 -19.96 28.44 -26.10
C THR A 837 -20.23 29.87 -25.72
N ASP A 838 -20.40 30.21 -24.45
CA ASP A 838 -20.63 31.58 -24.01
C ASP A 838 -19.49 32.51 -24.38
N ASN A 839 -18.24 32.01 -24.29
CA ASN A 839 -17.02 32.79 -24.46
C ASN A 839 -16.16 32.43 -25.67
N TYR A 840 -16.43 31.27 -26.32
CA TYR A 840 -15.57 30.73 -27.35
C TYR A 840 -16.34 30.28 -28.60
N ARG A 841 -15.67 30.36 -29.74
CA ARG A 841 -16.01 29.71 -30.99
C ARG A 841 -14.95 28.64 -31.27
N ILE A 842 -15.36 27.45 -31.58
CA ILE A 842 -14.42 26.30 -31.84
C ILE A 842 -14.67 25.87 -33.28
N GLU A 843 -13.64 25.91 -34.10
CA GLU A 843 -13.65 25.41 -35.48
C GLU A 843 -12.99 24.04 -35.51
N SER A 844 -13.72 22.99 -35.89
CA SER A 844 -13.23 21.63 -36.05
C SER A 844 -13.15 21.29 -37.53
N PRO A 845 -11.95 21.22 -38.12
CA PRO A 845 -11.80 20.80 -39.51
C PRO A 845 -12.01 19.28 -39.64
N LEU A 846 -12.54 18.83 -40.77
CA LEU A 846 -12.71 17.40 -41.08
C LEU A 846 -11.38 16.62 -41.03
N HIS A 847 -10.26 17.29 -41.30
CA HIS A 847 -8.91 16.76 -41.12
C HIS A 847 -8.00 17.84 -40.55
N GLY A 848 -7.68 17.74 -39.27
CA GLY A 848 -6.79 18.67 -38.60
C GLY A 848 -7.21 18.97 -37.17
N THR A 849 -6.45 19.81 -36.52
CA THR A 849 -6.62 20.16 -35.10
C THR A 849 -7.71 21.21 -34.92
N PRO A 850 -8.72 20.97 -34.08
CA PRO A 850 -9.74 21.97 -33.73
C PRO A 850 -9.11 23.21 -33.09
N LYS A 851 -9.58 24.40 -33.49
CA LYS A 851 -9.08 25.68 -33.03
C LYS A 851 -10.11 26.41 -32.20
N VAL A 852 -9.69 26.92 -31.04
CA VAL A 852 -10.54 27.69 -30.14
C VAL A 852 -10.24 29.18 -30.32
N TYR A 853 -11.26 29.92 -30.64
CA TYR A 853 -11.24 31.39 -30.78
C TYR A 853 -12.04 32.05 -29.67
N LYS A 854 -11.69 33.25 -29.28
CA LYS A 854 -12.63 34.06 -28.51
C LYS A 854 -13.89 34.33 -29.32
N LYS A 855 -15.03 34.30 -28.71
CA LYS A 855 -16.29 34.64 -29.33
C LYS A 855 -16.19 36.06 -29.91
N ASP A 856 -16.60 36.22 -31.12
CA ASP A 856 -16.54 37.51 -31.87
C ASP A 856 -15.12 38.00 -32.20
N SER A 857 -14.11 37.13 -32.21
CA SER A 857 -12.72 37.47 -32.53
C SER A 857 -12.06 36.33 -33.33
N ASP A 858 -11.07 36.72 -34.16
CA ASP A 858 -10.22 35.76 -34.87
C ASP A 858 -8.91 35.44 -34.07
N GLU A 859 -8.89 35.83 -32.80
CA GLU A 859 -7.75 35.53 -31.90
C GLU A 859 -7.85 34.06 -31.46
N ILE A 860 -6.85 33.26 -31.87
CA ILE A 860 -6.73 31.85 -31.40
C ILE A 860 -6.32 31.85 -29.92
N VAL A 861 -7.10 31.20 -29.09
CA VAL A 861 -6.83 31.01 -27.65
C VAL A 861 -6.00 29.77 -27.41
N THR A 862 -6.39 28.65 -28.04
CA THR A 862 -5.68 27.37 -27.96
C THR A 862 -6.07 26.48 -29.15
N GLU A 863 -5.34 25.37 -29.30
CA GLU A 863 -5.66 24.30 -30.23
C GLU A 863 -5.93 23.04 -29.39
N LEU A 864 -6.95 22.27 -29.80
CA LEU A 864 -7.34 21.03 -29.10
C LEU A 864 -6.73 19.85 -29.87
N GLU A 865 -5.45 19.57 -29.64
CA GLU A 865 -4.74 18.46 -30.30
C GLU A 865 -5.29 17.11 -29.84
N GLU A 866 -5.89 16.33 -30.77
CA GLU A 866 -6.35 14.96 -30.56
C GLU A 866 -6.23 14.18 -31.88
N ASP A 867 -5.98 12.87 -31.75
CA ASP A 867 -6.00 11.93 -32.88
C ASP A 867 -7.40 11.33 -33.08
N ALA A 868 -8.42 12.20 -33.02
CA ALA A 868 -9.83 11.84 -33.12
C ALA A 868 -10.66 13.04 -33.63
N TYR A 869 -11.89 12.77 -34.07
CA TYR A 869 -12.80 13.80 -34.56
C TYR A 869 -13.60 14.39 -33.40
N LEU A 870 -13.63 15.71 -33.30
CA LEU A 870 -14.49 16.44 -32.38
C LEU A 870 -15.95 16.40 -32.89
N THR A 871 -16.83 15.77 -32.14
CA THR A 871 -18.22 15.55 -32.54
C THR A 871 -19.22 16.49 -31.84
N TYR A 872 -18.87 16.93 -30.63
CA TYR A 872 -19.79 17.75 -29.85
C TYR A 872 -19.04 18.66 -28.87
N VAL A 873 -19.58 19.88 -28.69
CA VAL A 873 -19.10 20.82 -27.67
C VAL A 873 -20.31 21.46 -26.97
N THR A 874 -20.25 21.51 -25.66
CA THR A 874 -21.25 22.20 -24.86
C THR A 874 -20.61 22.91 -23.68
N GLN A 875 -21.35 23.86 -23.09
CA GLN A 875 -20.92 24.50 -21.85
C GLN A 875 -21.91 24.20 -20.72
N VAL A 876 -21.33 23.85 -19.56
CA VAL A 876 -22.08 23.64 -18.32
C VAL A 876 -21.39 24.48 -17.24
N ASP A 877 -22.09 25.50 -16.74
CA ASP A 877 -21.52 26.48 -15.81
C ASP A 877 -20.19 27.08 -16.35
N ASP A 878 -19.12 26.98 -15.58
CA ASP A 878 -17.77 27.45 -15.95
C ASP A 878 -16.95 26.42 -16.75
N TYR A 879 -17.53 25.26 -17.08
CA TYR A 879 -16.83 24.17 -17.77
C TYR A 879 -17.29 24.06 -19.22
N VAL A 880 -16.33 23.82 -20.11
CA VAL A 880 -16.56 23.42 -21.49
C VAL A 880 -16.31 21.93 -21.62
N ILE A 881 -17.24 21.20 -22.22
CA ILE A 881 -17.16 19.77 -22.42
C ILE A 881 -17.03 19.49 -23.91
N THR A 882 -16.03 18.71 -24.27
CA THR A 882 -15.79 18.26 -25.64
C THR A 882 -15.99 16.77 -25.73
N GLN A 883 -16.58 16.30 -26.83
CA GLN A 883 -16.72 14.88 -27.15
C GLN A 883 -16.02 14.58 -28.45
N TYR A 884 -15.32 13.45 -28.49
CA TYR A 884 -14.56 12.98 -29.63
C TYR A 884 -14.98 11.55 -29.99
N ILE A 885 -14.78 11.21 -31.28
CA ILE A 885 -14.88 9.84 -31.76
C ILE A 885 -13.56 9.41 -32.40
N THR A 886 -13.06 8.25 -32.03
CA THR A 886 -11.86 7.67 -32.65
C THR A 886 -12.18 7.08 -34.02
N ALA A 887 -11.16 6.74 -34.80
CA ALA A 887 -11.32 6.01 -36.06
C ALA A 887 -11.91 4.60 -35.87
N SER A 888 -11.83 4.03 -34.66
CA SER A 888 -12.46 2.75 -34.27
C SER A 888 -13.91 2.89 -33.85
N GLY A 889 -14.44 4.12 -33.74
CA GLY A 889 -15.83 4.38 -33.33
C GLY A 889 -16.03 4.55 -31.82
N GLU A 890 -14.94 4.65 -31.04
CA GLU A 890 -15.02 4.81 -29.59
C GLU A 890 -15.22 6.29 -29.23
N PHE A 891 -16.15 6.57 -28.32
CA PHE A 891 -16.40 7.90 -27.79
C PHE A 891 -15.59 8.16 -26.54
N TYR A 892 -15.08 9.39 -26.41
CA TYR A 892 -14.51 9.93 -25.20
C TYR A 892 -14.64 11.46 -25.18
N GLY A 893 -14.31 12.09 -24.07
CA GLY A 893 -14.36 13.54 -23.99
C GLY A 893 -13.33 14.12 -23.03
N TYR A 894 -13.33 15.44 -22.97
CA TYR A 894 -12.59 16.20 -21.97
C TYR A 894 -13.49 17.22 -21.29
N LEU A 895 -13.29 17.38 -20.00
CA LEU A 895 -13.73 18.53 -19.27
C LEU A 895 -12.64 19.59 -19.36
N LEU A 896 -13.00 20.79 -19.82
CA LEU A 896 -12.11 21.93 -19.94
C LEU A 896 -12.51 23.01 -18.93
N ASN A 897 -11.55 23.77 -18.46
CA ASN A 897 -11.81 24.95 -17.64
C ASN A 897 -12.28 26.16 -18.47
N ASP A 898 -12.48 27.29 -17.82
CA ASP A 898 -12.86 28.58 -18.41
C ASP A 898 -11.89 29.14 -19.46
N LYS A 899 -10.69 28.55 -19.56
CA LYS A 899 -9.64 28.91 -20.57
C LYS A 899 -9.52 27.86 -21.67
N CYS A 900 -10.42 26.90 -21.74
CA CYS A 900 -10.36 25.74 -22.63
C CYS A 900 -9.12 24.85 -22.44
N GLU A 901 -8.57 24.77 -21.22
CA GLU A 901 -7.49 23.86 -20.87
C GLU A 901 -8.09 22.56 -20.29
N LYS A 902 -7.56 21.40 -20.70
CA LYS A 902 -8.04 20.07 -20.27
C LYS A 902 -7.79 19.84 -18.78
N ILE A 903 -8.85 19.52 -18.01
CA ILE A 903 -8.82 19.31 -16.55
C ILE A 903 -9.32 17.94 -16.12
N ALA A 904 -10.02 17.21 -16.99
CA ALA A 904 -10.37 15.81 -16.79
C ALA A 904 -10.56 15.09 -18.13
N TYR A 905 -10.20 13.82 -18.15
CA TYR A 905 -10.52 12.89 -19.24
C TYR A 905 -11.82 12.16 -18.91
N LEU A 906 -12.69 12.00 -19.91
CA LEU A 906 -14.03 11.43 -19.78
C LEU A 906 -14.13 10.21 -20.71
N PRO A 907 -13.73 9.02 -20.28
CA PRO A 907 -13.82 7.82 -21.10
C PRO A 907 -15.30 7.47 -21.36
N ASN A 908 -15.60 6.97 -22.55
CA ASN A 908 -16.96 6.52 -22.90
C ASN A 908 -18.07 7.59 -22.77
N LEU A 909 -17.72 8.88 -22.81
CA LEU A 909 -18.70 9.96 -22.74
C LEU A 909 -19.61 9.92 -23.98
N CYS A 910 -20.88 9.59 -23.79
CA CYS A 910 -21.84 9.52 -24.87
C CYS A 910 -22.79 10.73 -24.93
N ASP A 911 -23.11 11.34 -23.78
CA ASP A 911 -24.10 12.41 -23.73
C ASP A 911 -23.88 13.37 -22.55
N ILE A 912 -24.47 14.57 -22.63
CA ILE A 912 -24.51 15.55 -21.54
C ILE A 912 -25.95 16.00 -21.37
N LEU A 913 -26.53 15.79 -20.17
CA LEU A 913 -27.92 16.13 -19.92
C LEU A 913 -28.10 16.78 -18.53
N ASN A 914 -28.75 17.95 -18.50
CA ASN A 914 -29.03 18.67 -17.25
C ASN A 914 -27.79 18.87 -16.34
N GLY A 915 -26.62 19.15 -16.95
CA GLY A 915 -25.36 19.34 -16.23
C GLY A 915 -24.71 18.05 -15.70
N LYS A 916 -25.22 16.89 -16.13
CA LYS A 916 -24.64 15.58 -15.82
C LYS A 916 -23.99 14.99 -17.05
N LEU A 917 -22.88 14.29 -16.82
CA LEU A 917 -22.16 13.50 -17.81
C LEU A 917 -22.79 12.12 -17.90
N ILE A 918 -23.03 11.63 -19.11
CA ILE A 918 -23.61 10.32 -19.40
C ILE A 918 -22.56 9.49 -20.13
N PHE A 919 -22.35 8.28 -19.65
CA PHE A 919 -21.34 7.37 -20.16
C PHE A 919 -22.00 6.09 -20.65
N ASP A 920 -21.54 5.58 -21.79
CA ASP A 920 -22.01 4.33 -22.39
C ASP A 920 -20.91 3.28 -22.32
N TYR A 921 -21.23 2.14 -21.74
CA TYR A 921 -20.35 1.00 -21.62
C TYR A 921 -20.87 -0.19 -22.44
N PRO A 922 -20.63 -0.25 -23.75
CA PRO A 922 -21.20 -1.29 -24.62
C PRO A 922 -20.76 -2.70 -24.23
N SER A 923 -19.58 -2.86 -23.62
CA SER A 923 -19.07 -4.16 -23.18
C SER A 923 -19.92 -4.81 -22.06
N THR A 924 -20.52 -4.00 -21.21
CA THR A 924 -21.41 -4.45 -20.11
C THR A 924 -22.87 -4.17 -20.39
N GLY A 925 -23.18 -3.35 -21.39
CA GLY A 925 -24.54 -2.91 -21.72
C GLY A 925 -25.11 -1.89 -20.72
N ASP A 926 -24.27 -1.02 -20.14
CA ASP A 926 -24.67 -0.08 -19.11
C ASP A 926 -24.55 1.38 -19.55
N ILE A 927 -25.58 2.16 -19.28
CA ILE A 927 -25.51 3.62 -19.32
C ILE A 927 -25.39 4.13 -17.89
N ARG A 928 -24.39 4.98 -17.64
CA ARG A 928 -24.06 5.52 -16.32
C ARG A 928 -23.98 7.02 -16.32
N LYS A 929 -24.17 7.65 -15.16
CA LYS A 929 -24.11 9.10 -15.02
C LYS A 929 -23.16 9.53 -13.91
N SER A 930 -22.53 10.70 -14.10
CA SER A 930 -21.79 11.41 -13.08
C SER A 930 -22.13 12.89 -13.08
N LYS A 931 -21.87 13.54 -11.95
CA LYS A 931 -21.85 15.01 -11.88
C LYS A 931 -20.46 15.52 -12.27
N ILE A 932 -20.37 16.81 -12.53
CA ILE A 932 -19.08 17.49 -12.63
C ILE A 932 -18.60 17.81 -11.20
N TYR A 933 -17.40 17.34 -10.84
CA TYR A 933 -16.80 17.61 -9.54
C TYR A 933 -15.97 18.89 -9.57
N ASN A 934 -16.18 19.77 -8.60
CA ASN A 934 -15.28 20.90 -8.40
C ASN A 934 -14.00 20.47 -7.66
N ILE A 935 -12.97 21.35 -7.66
CA ILE A 935 -11.67 21.01 -7.09
C ILE A 935 -11.70 20.74 -5.58
N ASP A 936 -12.54 21.43 -4.83
CA ASP A 936 -12.62 21.25 -3.37
C ASP A 936 -13.23 19.87 -3.03
N GLU A 937 -14.22 19.42 -3.82
CA GLU A 937 -14.77 18.07 -3.71
C GLU A 937 -13.71 17.01 -4.02
N LEU A 938 -12.94 17.18 -5.10
CA LEU A 938 -11.86 16.26 -5.49
C LEU A 938 -10.78 16.18 -4.40
N ILE A 939 -10.36 17.30 -3.84
CA ILE A 939 -9.40 17.34 -2.73
C ILE A 939 -9.97 16.62 -1.50
N SER A 940 -11.24 16.83 -1.19
CA SER A 940 -11.89 16.15 -0.06
C SER A 940 -11.98 14.64 -0.28
N MET A 941 -12.30 14.19 -1.50
CA MET A 941 -12.31 12.78 -1.86
C MET A 941 -10.92 12.17 -1.73
N ALA A 942 -9.90 12.84 -2.25
CA ALA A 942 -8.51 12.38 -2.16
C ALA A 942 -8.02 12.28 -0.71
N GLN A 943 -8.40 13.22 0.16
CA GLN A 943 -8.06 13.18 1.58
C GLN A 943 -8.76 12.02 2.30
N ASN A 944 -10.03 11.79 2.00
CA ASN A 944 -10.79 10.69 2.58
C ASN A 944 -10.23 9.33 2.14
N GLU A 945 -9.80 9.20 0.89
CA GLU A 945 -9.19 7.98 0.36
C GLU A 945 -7.86 7.66 1.07
N ILE A 946 -7.05 8.69 1.32
CA ILE A 946 -5.78 8.53 2.04
C ILE A 946 -6.01 8.28 3.53
N ASP A 947 -6.95 8.98 4.16
CA ASP A 947 -7.22 8.88 5.61
C ASP A 947 -8.07 7.65 5.95
N GLY A 948 -8.89 7.16 5.02
CA GLY A 948 -9.73 5.97 5.18
C GLY A 948 -8.96 4.65 5.11
N GLY A 949 -7.71 4.67 4.64
CA GLY A 949 -6.78 3.55 4.69
C GLY A 949 -5.97 3.47 6.01
N ILE A 950 -6.35 4.26 7.03
CA ILE A 950 -5.81 4.20 8.42
C ILE A 950 -6.96 3.68 9.33
#